data_fe8d403c64a4296581777766d8f4f81b
#
_entry.id   fe8d403c64a4296581777766d8f4f81b
#
_cell.length_a   1.000
_cell.length_b   1.000
_cell.length_c   1.000
_cell.angle_alpha   90.00
_cell.angle_beta   90.00
_cell.angle_gamma   90.00
#
_symmetry.space_group_name_H-M   'P 1'
#
loop_
_entity.id
_entity.type
_entity.pdbx_description
1 polymer ?
#
loop_
_entity_poly.entity_id
_entity_poly.type
_entity_poly.pdbx_seq_one_letter_code
_entity_poly.pdbx_strand_id
1 'polypeptide(L)'
;MGGGKPAARQGDMTRKGLDIVQGSAGVLIGAPTGVACSVCPGGITYANPVNPLLGAKVLPGETDLALPGPLPFILSRAYSSYRTRTPAPVGVFGPGWKAPFDIRLQIRDEGLILNDNGGRSIHFEPLFPGEISYSRSESLWLARGGVAEQHSSQPLSALWQVLPEDVRLSPHVYLATNSLQGPWWILSWPERVPGADEVLPPEPPAYRVLTGVVDGFGRTLTFHRAAEGDVAGAVTGVTDGAGRCFHLVLTTQAQRAEAFRKQRATSLSSPAGPRSASSSSAFPDTLPAGTEYGADNGIRLEAVWLTHDPAYPDEQPTAPLARYTYTASGELRAVYDRSGTQVRGFTYDAEHAGRMVAHHYAGRPESRYRYDDTGRVTEQVNPEGLDYRFEYGESRVIITDSLNRREVLYTEGEGGLKRVVKKEHADGSITRSEYDEAGRLKAQTDAAGRRTEYRLHMASGKLTSVILPDGRTVRYGYNSQLQLTSVTYPDGLRSSRKYDRQGRLAEETSRNGNITRWFYDFSRSGLPCAVEDGTGVRRRITRNRYGQLLAFTDCSGYTTRYEYDQYGQQIAVHREEGISTYSSYNPRGQLISRKDAQGRETRYEYSAAGDLTATISPDGKRSATEYDKRGRPVSVTEGGLTRSMGYDAAGRITVLTNENGSQSTFRYDPVDRLTEQRGFDGRTQRYHYDLTGKLTQSEDEGLITLWHYDASDRITRRTVNGDPAEQWQYDEHGWLTTISHTSDGHRV
;
A
#
# COMPACT_ATOMS: atom_id res chain seq x y z
N MET A 1 2.26 11.75 4.77
CA MET A 1 1.13 10.95 5.22
C MET A 1 1.66 9.90 6.18
N GLY A 2 1.62 10.22 7.46
CA GLY A 2 2.01 9.30 8.50
C GLY A 2 0.77 8.60 9.04
N GLY A 3 0.81 7.31 9.21
CA GLY A 3 -0.25 6.63 9.91
C GLY A 3 -0.45 5.17 9.61
N GLY A 4 0.58 4.46 9.13
CA GLY A 4 0.53 2.98 9.06
C GLY A 4 -0.63 2.38 8.27
N LYS A 5 -1.35 3.17 7.47
CA LYS A 5 -2.38 2.64 6.58
C LYS A 5 -1.72 2.17 5.30
N PRO A 6 -2.09 0.99 4.78
CA PRO A 6 -1.55 0.51 3.52
C PRO A 6 -1.83 1.51 2.40
N ALA A 7 -0.86 1.71 1.52
CA ALA A 7 -1.06 2.53 0.32
C ALA A 7 -2.18 1.92 -0.52
N ALA A 8 -3.04 2.78 -1.06
CA ALA A 8 -4.05 2.34 -2.01
C ALA A 8 -3.39 1.86 -3.31
N ARG A 9 -3.93 0.80 -3.91
CA ARG A 9 -3.43 0.18 -5.14
C ARG A 9 -4.32 0.53 -6.32
N GLN A 10 -3.76 0.45 -7.51
CA GLN A 10 -4.58 0.52 -8.72
C GLN A 10 -5.61 -0.62 -8.72
N GLY A 11 -6.87 -0.29 -8.89
CA GLY A 11 -7.97 -1.22 -8.83
C GLY A 11 -8.53 -1.49 -7.42
N ASP A 12 -7.94 -0.91 -6.37
CA ASP A 12 -8.55 -0.93 -5.05
C ASP A 12 -9.81 -0.06 -5.05
N MET A 13 -10.89 -0.58 -4.48
CA MET A 13 -12.15 0.15 -4.39
C MET A 13 -12.06 1.23 -3.31
N THR A 14 -12.48 2.43 -3.65
CA THR A 14 -12.66 3.50 -2.67
C THR A 14 -13.91 3.23 -1.83
N ARG A 15 -14.06 3.93 -0.70
CA ARG A 15 -15.30 3.87 0.11
C ARG A 15 -16.57 4.22 -0.67
N LYS A 16 -16.44 4.86 -1.82
CA LYS A 16 -17.55 5.21 -2.71
C LYS A 16 -17.78 4.18 -3.83
N GLY A 17 -17.09 3.04 -3.79
CA GLY A 17 -17.23 1.98 -4.79
C GLY A 17 -16.57 2.26 -6.13
N LEU A 18 -15.67 3.23 -6.19
CA LEU A 18 -14.89 3.54 -7.40
C LEU A 18 -13.50 2.91 -7.31
N ASP A 19 -13.08 2.29 -8.38
CA ASP A 19 -11.72 1.74 -8.48
C ASP A 19 -10.68 2.87 -8.53
N ILE A 20 -9.52 2.61 -7.96
CA ILE A 20 -8.35 3.46 -8.16
C ILE A 20 -7.78 3.14 -9.53
N VAL A 21 -8.00 4.05 -10.47
CA VAL A 21 -7.65 3.82 -11.89
C VAL A 21 -6.19 4.17 -12.21
N GLN A 22 -5.48 4.79 -11.29
CA GLN A 22 -4.10 5.19 -11.52
C GLN A 22 -3.24 5.02 -10.26
N GLY A 23 -2.25 4.15 -10.36
CA GLY A 23 -1.26 3.90 -9.32
C GLY A 23 0.14 4.33 -9.75
N SER A 24 1.12 4.12 -8.89
CA SER A 24 2.52 4.37 -9.20
C SER A 24 3.00 3.43 -10.31
N ALA A 25 3.54 3.98 -11.38
CA ALA A 25 3.94 3.23 -12.55
C ALA A 25 5.17 2.33 -12.35
N GLY A 26 5.92 2.50 -11.28
CA GLY A 26 7.16 1.77 -11.04
C GLY A 26 7.03 0.55 -10.12
N VAL A 27 5.83 0.21 -9.66
CA VAL A 27 5.64 -0.84 -8.65
C VAL A 27 4.57 -1.83 -9.08
N LEU A 28 4.94 -3.10 -9.22
CA LEU A 28 3.99 -4.20 -9.31
C LEU A 28 3.50 -4.51 -7.88
N ILE A 29 2.52 -3.76 -7.46
CA ILE A 29 1.83 -3.99 -6.19
C ILE A 29 0.74 -5.01 -6.49
N GLY A 30 0.66 -6.04 -5.67
CA GLY A 30 -0.27 -7.16 -5.85
C GLY A 30 -1.68 -6.78 -6.32
N ALA A 31 -2.46 -7.77 -6.65
CA ALA A 31 -3.78 -7.64 -7.26
C ALA A 31 -4.73 -6.71 -6.48
N PRO A 32 -5.74 -6.13 -7.14
CA PRO A 32 -6.81 -5.35 -6.50
C PRO A 32 -7.51 -6.13 -5.38
N THR A 33 -8.15 -5.41 -4.48
CA THR A 33 -8.95 -5.98 -3.39
C THR A 33 -9.95 -7.00 -3.93
N GLY A 34 -9.94 -8.20 -3.36
CA GLY A 34 -10.82 -9.30 -3.78
C GLY A 34 -10.26 -10.22 -4.86
N VAL A 35 -9.07 -9.95 -5.37
CA VAL A 35 -8.38 -10.82 -6.33
C VAL A 35 -7.51 -11.85 -5.61
N ALA A 36 -7.33 -13.00 -6.22
CA ALA A 36 -6.55 -14.09 -5.68
C ALA A 36 -5.08 -13.70 -5.47
N CYS A 37 -4.56 -14.00 -4.30
CA CYS A 37 -3.17 -13.80 -3.95
C CYS A 37 -2.72 -14.97 -3.08
N SER A 38 -1.66 -15.66 -3.48
CA SER A 38 -1.17 -16.81 -2.73
C SER A 38 -0.59 -16.45 -1.36
N VAL A 39 -0.23 -15.19 -1.16
CA VAL A 39 0.36 -14.68 0.10
C VAL A 39 -0.68 -13.97 0.96
N CYS A 40 -1.66 -13.33 0.35
CA CYS A 40 -2.73 -12.59 1.02
C CYS A 40 -4.09 -12.91 0.41
N PRO A 41 -4.56 -14.15 0.44
CA PRO A 41 -5.87 -14.49 -0.11
C PRO A 41 -6.96 -13.66 0.56
N GLY A 42 -7.82 -13.05 -0.26
CA GLY A 42 -8.90 -12.19 0.21
C GLY A 42 -8.47 -10.85 0.81
N GLY A 43 -7.16 -10.54 0.87
CA GLY A 43 -6.66 -9.29 1.43
C GLY A 43 -6.86 -9.13 2.93
N ILE A 44 -7.17 -10.19 3.66
CA ILE A 44 -7.49 -10.16 5.09
C ILE A 44 -6.22 -10.30 5.91
N THR A 45 -6.02 -9.37 6.85
CA THR A 45 -4.93 -9.42 7.81
C THR A 45 -5.39 -8.94 9.19
N TYR A 46 -4.68 -9.41 10.21
CA TYR A 46 -4.90 -9.00 11.61
C TYR A 46 -3.65 -8.35 12.18
N ALA A 47 -3.85 -7.20 12.79
CA ALA A 47 -2.85 -6.41 13.53
C ALA A 47 -1.53 -6.16 12.78
N ASN A 48 -0.40 -6.67 13.22
CA ASN A 48 0.96 -6.41 12.73
C ASN A 48 1.50 -7.55 11.83
N PRO A 49 1.14 -7.61 10.52
CA PRO A 49 -0.11 -8.25 10.17
C PRO A 49 0.05 -9.76 10.01
N VAL A 50 -0.96 -10.52 10.32
CA VAL A 50 -1.05 -11.97 10.09
C VAL A 50 -2.20 -12.23 9.13
N ASN A 51 -1.94 -13.01 8.07
CA ASN A 51 -2.98 -13.50 7.19
C ASN A 51 -3.56 -14.79 7.79
N PRO A 52 -4.81 -14.78 8.27
CA PRO A 52 -5.36 -15.95 8.96
C PRO A 52 -5.75 -17.09 8.02
N LEU A 53 -5.92 -16.83 6.72
CA LEU A 53 -6.30 -17.88 5.77
C LEU A 53 -5.14 -18.83 5.47
N LEU A 54 -3.91 -18.29 5.42
CA LEU A 54 -2.68 -19.08 5.23
C LEU A 54 -1.95 -19.34 6.54
N GLY A 55 -2.31 -18.67 7.62
CA GLY A 55 -1.53 -18.68 8.86
C GLY A 55 -0.17 -17.99 8.71
N ALA A 56 -0.03 -17.09 7.77
CA ALA A 56 1.24 -16.46 7.45
C ALA A 56 1.44 -15.14 8.17
N LYS A 57 2.64 -14.97 8.76
CA LYS A 57 3.13 -13.64 9.11
C LYS A 57 3.51 -12.94 7.81
N VAL A 58 2.94 -11.78 7.56
CA VAL A 58 3.19 -11.02 6.33
C VAL A 58 3.57 -9.57 6.64
N LEU A 59 4.41 -9.01 5.77
CA LEU A 59 4.65 -7.57 5.64
C LEU A 59 4.47 -7.26 4.16
N PRO A 60 3.30 -6.75 3.74
CA PRO A 60 2.93 -6.70 2.32
C PRO A 60 3.73 -5.68 1.51
N GLY A 61 4.49 -4.80 2.14
CA GLY A 61 5.40 -3.87 1.49
C GLY A 61 5.78 -2.74 2.43
N GLU A 62 7.08 -2.59 2.68
CA GLU A 62 7.66 -1.48 3.42
C GLU A 62 8.62 -0.75 2.50
N THR A 63 8.43 0.56 2.32
CA THR A 63 9.25 1.36 1.40
C THR A 63 10.41 2.01 2.14
N ASP A 64 11.64 1.72 1.69
CA ASP A 64 12.86 2.29 2.25
C ASP A 64 13.38 3.46 1.42
N LEU A 65 13.02 3.50 0.15
CA LEU A 65 13.46 4.50 -0.82
C LEU A 65 12.35 4.75 -1.84
N ALA A 66 11.94 6.02 -1.98
CA ALA A 66 11.00 6.47 -3.00
C ALA A 66 11.22 7.96 -3.27
N LEU A 67 12.08 8.29 -4.23
CA LEU A 67 12.24 9.66 -4.70
C LEU A 67 11.22 9.95 -5.80
N PRO A 68 10.55 11.11 -5.80
CA PRO A 68 9.55 11.44 -6.81
C PRO A 68 10.14 11.48 -8.22
N GLY A 69 9.40 10.97 -9.18
CA GLY A 69 9.82 11.00 -10.58
C GLY A 69 8.97 10.11 -11.47
N PRO A 70 9.12 10.24 -12.80
CA PRO A 70 8.54 9.28 -13.74
C PRO A 70 9.28 7.95 -13.62
N LEU A 71 8.56 6.84 -13.56
CA LEU A 71 9.12 5.52 -13.32
C LEU A 71 10.20 5.54 -12.21
N PRO A 72 9.84 5.93 -10.98
CA PRO A 72 10.83 6.05 -9.91
C PRO A 72 11.34 4.68 -9.47
N PHE A 73 12.59 4.64 -9.02
CA PHE A 73 13.10 3.48 -8.29
C PHE A 73 12.50 3.50 -6.89
N ILE A 74 11.51 2.65 -6.66
CA ILE A 74 10.88 2.47 -5.35
C ILE A 74 11.40 1.16 -4.77
N LEU A 75 12.19 1.25 -3.70
CA LEU A 75 12.71 0.08 -3.02
C LEU A 75 11.80 -0.26 -1.85
N SER A 76 10.87 -1.17 -2.10
CA SER A 76 9.99 -1.73 -1.09
C SER A 76 10.33 -3.20 -0.83
N ARG A 77 10.10 -3.64 0.39
CA ARG A 77 10.37 -5.01 0.85
C ARG A 77 9.07 -5.66 1.27
N ALA A 78 8.80 -6.82 0.75
CA ALA A 78 7.67 -7.63 1.17
C ALA A 78 8.17 -8.91 1.85
N TYR A 79 7.53 -9.29 2.96
CA TYR A 79 7.83 -10.52 3.69
C TYR A 79 6.61 -11.41 3.77
N SER A 80 6.82 -12.72 3.66
CA SER A 80 5.82 -13.72 4.02
C SER A 80 6.49 -14.95 4.61
N SER A 81 5.93 -15.46 5.69
CA SER A 81 6.34 -16.75 6.27
C SER A 81 5.74 -17.95 5.52
N TYR A 82 4.83 -17.72 4.58
CA TYR A 82 4.20 -18.77 3.80
C TYR A 82 5.20 -19.43 2.84
N ARG A 83 5.18 -20.76 2.78
CA ARG A 83 6.04 -21.55 1.92
C ARG A 83 5.22 -22.10 0.75
N THR A 84 5.53 -21.63 -0.45
CA THR A 84 4.87 -22.13 -1.67
C THR A 84 5.49 -23.46 -2.10
N ARG A 85 4.75 -24.23 -2.92
CA ARG A 85 5.26 -25.47 -3.52
C ARG A 85 6.29 -25.21 -4.63
N THR A 86 6.28 -24.01 -5.19
CA THR A 86 7.13 -23.59 -6.30
C THR A 86 7.82 -22.26 -5.97
N PRO A 87 8.71 -22.25 -4.94
CA PRO A 87 9.32 -21.00 -4.50
C PRO A 87 10.32 -20.49 -5.55
N ALA A 88 10.33 -19.17 -5.73
CA ALA A 88 11.44 -18.50 -6.40
C ALA A 88 12.68 -18.56 -5.49
N PRO A 89 13.88 -18.43 -6.05
CA PRO A 89 15.09 -18.32 -5.24
C PRO A 89 15.02 -17.19 -4.23
N VAL A 90 15.75 -17.35 -3.12
CA VAL A 90 15.88 -16.32 -2.10
C VAL A 90 16.51 -15.06 -2.71
N GLY A 91 15.89 -13.92 -2.47
CA GLY A 91 16.35 -12.64 -2.99
C GLY A 91 17.39 -11.94 -2.13
N VAL A 92 17.70 -10.71 -2.46
CA VAL A 92 18.78 -9.92 -1.84
C VAL A 92 18.51 -9.49 -0.40
N PHE A 93 17.29 -9.64 0.10
CA PHE A 93 16.94 -9.39 1.50
C PHE A 93 16.87 -10.66 2.36
N GLY A 94 17.15 -11.81 1.78
CA GLY A 94 17.17 -13.08 2.50
C GLY A 94 15.85 -13.84 2.46
N PRO A 95 15.81 -15.01 3.12
CA PRO A 95 14.66 -15.91 3.04
C PRO A 95 13.37 -15.27 3.60
N GLY A 96 12.28 -15.50 2.89
CA GLY A 96 10.96 -14.91 3.20
C GLY A 96 10.72 -13.52 2.64
N TRP A 97 11.76 -12.81 2.25
CA TRP A 97 11.68 -11.44 1.72
C TRP A 97 11.72 -11.39 0.20
N LYS A 98 11.10 -10.36 -0.37
CA LYS A 98 11.17 -10.03 -1.80
C LYS A 98 11.41 -8.54 -2.01
N ALA A 99 12.34 -8.23 -2.93
CA ALA A 99 12.56 -6.90 -3.47
C ALA A 99 11.71 -6.68 -4.74
N PRO A 100 11.51 -5.43 -5.20
CA PRO A 100 10.76 -5.16 -6.43
C PRO A 100 11.33 -5.84 -7.67
N PHE A 101 12.65 -6.04 -7.73
CA PHE A 101 13.33 -6.68 -8.86
C PHE A 101 13.53 -8.20 -8.67
N ASP A 102 12.94 -8.80 -7.65
CA ASP A 102 12.92 -10.26 -7.46
C ASP A 102 11.79 -10.95 -8.23
N ILE A 103 11.11 -10.25 -9.09
CA ILE A 103 10.13 -10.81 -10.03
C ILE A 103 10.84 -11.76 -10.98
N ARG A 104 10.31 -12.98 -11.12
CA ARG A 104 10.97 -14.04 -11.88
C ARG A 104 9.94 -14.89 -12.61
N LEU A 105 10.26 -15.29 -13.85
CA LEU A 105 9.48 -16.23 -14.63
C LEU A 105 10.23 -17.58 -14.68
N GLN A 106 9.60 -18.63 -14.21
CA GLN A 106 10.09 -20.00 -14.37
C GLN A 106 9.50 -20.58 -15.66
N ILE A 107 10.37 -21.12 -16.52
CA ILE A 107 9.98 -21.78 -17.76
C ILE A 107 10.09 -23.28 -17.55
N ARG A 108 8.95 -23.98 -17.62
CA ARG A 108 8.86 -25.45 -17.45
C ARG A 108 8.18 -26.05 -18.69
N ASP A 109 8.37 -27.35 -18.90
CA ASP A 109 7.78 -28.06 -20.04
C ASP A 109 6.24 -27.98 -20.06
N GLU A 110 5.64 -27.99 -18.89
CA GLU A 110 4.18 -28.00 -18.68
C GLU A 110 3.55 -26.60 -18.55
N GLY A 111 4.36 -25.54 -18.45
CA GLY A 111 3.82 -24.18 -18.29
C GLY A 111 4.82 -23.17 -17.78
N LEU A 112 4.32 -21.96 -17.57
CA LEU A 112 5.07 -20.82 -17.09
C LEU A 112 4.58 -20.46 -15.69
N ILE A 113 5.52 -20.13 -14.79
CA ILE A 113 5.21 -19.69 -13.43
C ILE A 113 5.84 -18.33 -13.19
N LEU A 114 5.00 -17.30 -13.06
CA LEU A 114 5.45 -15.96 -12.70
C LEU A 114 5.43 -15.79 -11.19
N ASN A 115 6.58 -15.57 -10.60
CA ASN A 115 6.73 -15.22 -9.20
C ASN A 115 6.85 -13.70 -9.09
N ASP A 116 5.87 -13.04 -8.51
CA ASP A 116 5.89 -11.59 -8.35
C ASP A 116 6.59 -11.15 -7.07
N ASN A 117 6.71 -9.84 -6.88
CA ASN A 117 7.34 -9.24 -5.70
C ASN A 117 6.46 -9.29 -4.44
N GLY A 118 5.22 -9.73 -4.55
CA GLY A 118 4.32 -9.97 -3.43
C GLY A 118 4.32 -11.43 -2.95
N GLY A 119 5.14 -12.29 -3.57
CA GLY A 119 5.24 -13.72 -3.24
C GLY A 119 4.20 -14.61 -3.91
N ARG A 120 3.42 -14.09 -4.87
CA ARG A 120 2.46 -14.88 -5.64
C ARG A 120 3.17 -15.75 -6.67
N SER A 121 2.62 -16.95 -6.92
CA SER A 121 2.99 -17.81 -8.03
C SER A 121 1.81 -17.89 -9.00
N ILE A 122 1.96 -17.31 -10.18
CA ILE A 122 0.90 -17.21 -11.18
C ILE A 122 1.24 -18.14 -12.33
N HIS A 123 0.33 -19.07 -12.64
CA HIS A 123 0.53 -20.10 -13.65
C HIS A 123 -0.07 -19.68 -15.00
N PHE A 124 0.71 -19.89 -16.06
CA PHE A 124 0.30 -19.65 -17.45
C PHE A 124 0.65 -20.87 -18.30
N GLU A 125 -0.11 -21.06 -19.38
CA GLU A 125 0.25 -22.02 -20.42
C GLU A 125 1.52 -21.57 -21.16
N PRO A 126 2.28 -22.50 -21.76
CA PRO A 126 3.42 -22.14 -22.59
C PRO A 126 3.03 -21.17 -23.71
N LEU A 127 3.91 -20.22 -24.02
CA LEU A 127 3.68 -19.21 -25.08
C LEU A 127 4.65 -19.41 -26.23
N PHE A 128 4.13 -19.37 -27.47
CA PHE A 128 4.93 -19.20 -28.67
C PHE A 128 5.34 -17.73 -28.87
N PRO A 129 6.39 -17.44 -29.65
CA PRO A 129 6.77 -16.07 -29.94
C PRO A 129 5.59 -15.21 -30.40
N GLY A 130 5.40 -14.06 -29.76
CA GLY A 130 4.32 -13.11 -30.05
C GLY A 130 2.98 -13.43 -29.38
N GLU A 131 2.83 -14.56 -28.72
CA GLU A 131 1.59 -14.90 -28.02
C GLU A 131 1.42 -14.11 -26.70
N ILE A 132 0.16 -13.89 -26.34
CA ILE A 132 -0.27 -13.19 -25.13
C ILE A 132 -1.31 -14.06 -24.41
N SER A 133 -1.14 -14.20 -23.10
CA SER A 133 -2.10 -14.87 -22.21
C SER A 133 -2.55 -13.93 -21.10
N TYR A 134 -3.78 -14.09 -20.65
CA TYR A 134 -4.37 -13.30 -19.58
C TYR A 134 -4.83 -14.19 -18.43
N SER A 135 -4.38 -13.87 -17.23
CA SER A 135 -4.88 -14.47 -15.99
C SER A 135 -6.02 -13.63 -15.43
N ARG A 136 -7.25 -14.13 -15.55
CA ARG A 136 -8.43 -13.43 -15.05
C ARG A 136 -8.43 -13.31 -13.52
N SER A 137 -8.00 -14.36 -12.83
CA SER A 137 -7.92 -14.37 -11.37
C SER A 137 -6.93 -13.36 -10.80
N GLU A 138 -5.85 -13.07 -11.55
CA GLU A 138 -4.79 -12.18 -11.11
C GLU A 138 -4.77 -10.82 -11.84
N SER A 139 -5.64 -10.65 -12.83
CA SER A 139 -5.70 -9.44 -13.68
C SER A 139 -4.35 -9.10 -14.32
N LEU A 140 -3.69 -10.10 -14.87
CA LEU A 140 -2.32 -9.97 -15.39
C LEU A 140 -2.20 -10.58 -16.76
N TRP A 141 -1.59 -9.84 -17.71
CA TRP A 141 -1.18 -10.33 -19.03
C TRP A 141 0.28 -10.76 -18.99
N LEU A 142 0.57 -11.88 -19.60
CA LEU A 142 1.92 -12.34 -19.90
C LEU A 142 2.06 -12.49 -21.41
N ALA A 143 3.10 -11.90 -21.97
CA ALA A 143 3.40 -11.94 -23.40
C ALA A 143 4.80 -12.46 -23.64
N ARG A 144 5.04 -13.02 -24.83
CA ARG A 144 6.37 -13.38 -25.31
C ARG A 144 6.75 -12.53 -26.51
N GLY A 145 7.97 -11.99 -26.52
CA GLY A 145 8.52 -11.26 -27.65
C GLY A 145 8.73 -12.16 -28.88
N GLY A 146 9.20 -11.58 -29.97
CA GLY A 146 9.49 -12.29 -31.22
C GLY A 146 8.71 -11.77 -32.44
N VAL A 147 7.87 -10.74 -32.27
CA VAL A 147 7.12 -10.09 -33.34
C VAL A 147 7.23 -8.57 -33.26
N ALA A 148 7.31 -7.91 -34.41
CA ALA A 148 7.39 -6.45 -34.45
C ALA A 148 6.09 -5.78 -34.05
N GLU A 149 4.97 -6.39 -34.39
CA GLU A 149 3.63 -5.84 -34.13
C GLU A 149 2.69 -6.93 -33.69
N GLN A 150 1.72 -6.53 -32.85
CA GLN A 150 0.58 -7.36 -32.51
C GLN A 150 -0.57 -7.09 -33.47
N HIS A 151 -1.43 -8.07 -33.69
CA HIS A 151 -2.62 -7.89 -34.51
C HIS A 151 -3.48 -6.74 -33.95
N SER A 152 -4.06 -5.92 -34.81
CA SER A 152 -4.86 -4.74 -34.41
C SER A 152 -6.05 -5.06 -33.50
N SER A 153 -6.54 -6.29 -33.51
CA SER A 153 -7.60 -6.76 -32.64
C SER A 153 -7.13 -7.08 -31.22
N GLN A 154 -5.81 -7.19 -30.99
CA GLN A 154 -5.25 -7.41 -29.66
C GLN A 154 -5.32 -6.14 -28.83
N PRO A 155 -5.89 -6.19 -27.61
CA PRO A 155 -5.99 -5.01 -26.75
C PRO A 155 -4.64 -4.38 -26.42
N LEU A 156 -3.57 -5.18 -26.40
CA LEU A 156 -2.21 -4.73 -26.09
C LEU A 156 -1.42 -4.22 -27.32
N SER A 157 -2.04 -4.16 -28.50
CA SER A 157 -1.34 -3.77 -29.73
C SER A 157 -0.69 -2.39 -29.65
N ALA A 158 -1.37 -1.40 -29.07
CA ALA A 158 -0.82 -0.05 -28.88
C ALA A 158 0.32 -0.03 -27.86
N LEU A 159 0.17 -0.74 -26.75
CA LEU A 159 1.18 -0.81 -25.69
C LEU A 159 2.42 -1.61 -26.15
N TRP A 160 2.24 -2.54 -27.10
CA TRP A 160 3.34 -3.28 -27.71
C TRP A 160 4.32 -2.35 -28.45
N GLN A 161 3.81 -1.32 -29.10
CA GLN A 161 4.61 -0.39 -29.89
C GLN A 161 5.50 0.54 -29.07
N VAL A 162 5.24 0.72 -27.77
CA VAL A 162 6.11 1.53 -26.88
C VAL A 162 7.37 0.78 -26.46
N LEU A 163 7.41 -0.53 -26.64
CA LEU A 163 8.57 -1.35 -26.32
C LEU A 163 9.73 -1.05 -27.27
N PRO A 164 10.99 -1.04 -26.80
CA PRO A 164 12.16 -1.00 -27.68
C PRO A 164 12.13 -2.13 -28.72
N GLU A 165 12.62 -1.85 -29.92
CA GLU A 165 12.59 -2.80 -31.02
C GLU A 165 13.32 -4.12 -30.71
N ASP A 166 14.47 -4.04 -30.05
CA ASP A 166 15.25 -5.20 -29.61
C ASP A 166 14.48 -6.08 -28.63
N VAL A 167 13.64 -5.50 -27.77
CA VAL A 167 12.77 -6.22 -26.85
C VAL A 167 11.62 -6.90 -27.60
N ARG A 168 10.94 -6.16 -28.49
CA ARG A 168 9.81 -6.70 -29.27
C ARG A 168 10.19 -7.90 -30.12
N LEU A 169 11.34 -7.81 -30.79
CA LEU A 169 11.79 -8.81 -31.74
C LEU A 169 12.45 -10.03 -31.12
N SER A 170 12.82 -9.98 -29.84
CA SER A 170 13.47 -11.09 -29.16
C SER A 170 12.48 -12.16 -28.71
N PRO A 171 12.54 -13.39 -29.23
CA PRO A 171 11.69 -14.49 -28.77
C PRO A 171 12.11 -15.03 -27.41
N HIS A 172 13.20 -14.51 -26.83
CA HIS A 172 13.73 -14.92 -25.52
C HIS A 172 13.22 -14.04 -24.38
N VAL A 173 12.59 -12.91 -24.71
CA VAL A 173 12.05 -11.96 -23.74
C VAL A 173 10.58 -12.24 -23.50
N TYR A 174 10.21 -12.20 -22.22
CA TYR A 174 8.81 -12.22 -21.79
C TYR A 174 8.44 -10.87 -21.17
N LEU A 175 7.17 -10.55 -21.20
CA LEU A 175 6.65 -9.24 -20.80
C LEU A 175 5.39 -9.44 -19.99
N ALA A 176 5.27 -8.71 -18.88
CA ALA A 176 4.07 -8.74 -18.06
C ALA A 176 3.50 -7.33 -17.92
N THR A 177 2.19 -7.22 -17.88
CA THR A 177 1.50 -5.97 -17.54
C THR A 177 0.16 -6.28 -16.87
N ASN A 178 -0.23 -5.39 -15.96
CA ASN A 178 -1.54 -5.46 -15.28
C ASN A 178 -2.53 -4.44 -15.85
N SER A 179 -2.16 -3.68 -16.87
CA SER A 179 -3.00 -2.64 -17.47
C SER A 179 -2.68 -2.47 -18.93
N LEU A 180 -3.69 -2.21 -19.75
CA LEU A 180 -3.53 -1.91 -21.17
C LEU A 180 -2.83 -0.56 -21.43
N GLN A 181 -2.68 0.27 -20.40
CA GLN A 181 -1.93 1.52 -20.42
C GLN A 181 -0.50 1.38 -19.91
N GLY A 182 -0.08 0.17 -19.56
CA GLY A 182 1.24 -0.09 -19.00
C GLY A 182 1.30 0.06 -17.46
N PRO A 183 2.49 -0.05 -16.89
CA PRO A 183 3.74 -0.33 -17.58
C PRO A 183 3.94 -1.79 -17.97
N TRP A 184 4.92 -2.04 -18.83
CA TRP A 184 5.46 -3.37 -19.08
C TRP A 184 6.58 -3.69 -18.10
N TRP A 185 6.58 -4.90 -17.53
CA TRP A 185 7.72 -5.50 -16.83
C TRP A 185 8.44 -6.41 -17.82
N ILE A 186 9.73 -6.14 -18.06
CA ILE A 186 10.56 -6.88 -19.01
C ILE A 186 11.27 -7.99 -18.27
N LEU A 187 11.02 -9.23 -18.67
CA LEU A 187 11.60 -10.44 -18.12
C LEU A 187 12.55 -11.03 -19.14
N SER A 188 13.85 -10.96 -18.87
CA SER A 188 14.88 -11.42 -19.77
C SER A 188 15.97 -12.18 -19.01
N TRP A 189 17.07 -12.47 -19.69
CA TRP A 189 18.16 -13.25 -19.13
C TRP A 189 18.92 -12.43 -18.09
N PRO A 190 19.51 -13.10 -17.04
CA PRO A 190 20.14 -12.34 -15.95
C PRO A 190 21.36 -11.53 -16.38
N GLU A 191 22.11 -11.97 -17.41
CA GLU A 191 23.35 -11.31 -17.83
C GLU A 191 23.18 -10.50 -19.11
N ARG A 192 22.59 -11.10 -20.13
CA ARG A 192 22.23 -10.41 -21.39
C ARG A 192 21.11 -11.13 -22.11
N VAL A 193 20.44 -10.42 -23.00
CA VAL A 193 19.44 -10.98 -23.89
C VAL A 193 20.12 -11.34 -25.21
N PRO A 194 20.06 -12.62 -25.68
CA PRO A 194 20.51 -12.95 -27.01
C PRO A 194 19.73 -12.20 -28.09
N GLY A 195 20.40 -11.82 -29.16
CA GLY A 195 19.71 -11.27 -30.34
C GLY A 195 18.78 -12.29 -31.01
N ALA A 196 17.82 -11.82 -31.82
CA ALA A 196 16.88 -12.70 -32.49
C ALA A 196 17.56 -13.74 -33.41
N ASP A 197 18.72 -13.39 -33.97
CA ASP A 197 19.49 -14.22 -34.89
C ASP A 197 20.60 -15.05 -34.19
N GLU A 198 20.78 -14.90 -32.90
CA GLU A 198 21.80 -15.65 -32.18
C GLU A 198 21.38 -17.09 -31.90
N VAL A 199 22.35 -17.98 -32.09
CA VAL A 199 22.17 -19.40 -31.77
C VAL A 199 22.13 -19.53 -30.21
N LEU A 200 21.06 -20.13 -29.71
CA LEU A 200 20.90 -20.36 -28.27
C LEU A 200 21.96 -21.33 -27.77
N PRO A 201 22.41 -21.14 -26.50
CA PRO A 201 23.20 -22.17 -25.83
C PRO A 201 22.45 -23.51 -25.83
N PRO A 202 23.13 -24.66 -25.78
CA PRO A 202 22.50 -25.98 -25.77
C PRO A 202 21.45 -26.16 -24.66
N GLU A 203 21.64 -25.49 -23.54
CA GLU A 203 20.72 -25.49 -22.39
C GLU A 203 20.44 -24.03 -21.97
N PRO A 204 19.41 -23.38 -22.56
CA PRO A 204 19.05 -22.03 -22.12
C PRO A 204 18.55 -22.04 -20.67
N PRO A 205 18.79 -20.97 -19.90
CA PRO A 205 18.26 -20.87 -18.56
C PRO A 205 16.73 -21.08 -18.54
N ALA A 206 16.26 -21.91 -17.61
CA ALA A 206 14.84 -22.22 -17.44
C ALA A 206 14.10 -21.09 -16.67
N TYR A 207 14.63 -19.88 -16.72
CA TYR A 207 14.05 -18.74 -16.04
C TYR A 207 14.39 -17.42 -16.72
N ARG A 208 13.58 -16.40 -16.39
CA ARG A 208 13.82 -14.99 -16.74
C ARG A 208 13.72 -14.14 -15.48
N VAL A 209 14.45 -13.05 -15.44
CA VAL A 209 14.48 -12.09 -14.33
C VAL A 209 14.06 -10.70 -14.80
N LEU A 210 13.62 -9.86 -13.89
CA LEU A 210 13.25 -8.49 -14.21
C LEU A 210 14.50 -7.68 -14.56
N THR A 211 14.54 -7.12 -15.76
CA THR A 211 15.63 -6.29 -16.26
C THR A 211 15.22 -4.85 -16.53
N GLY A 212 13.93 -4.58 -16.60
CA GLY A 212 13.44 -3.23 -16.85
C GLY A 212 11.94 -3.11 -16.77
N VAL A 213 11.51 -1.86 -16.77
CA VAL A 213 10.10 -1.45 -16.82
C VAL A 213 9.98 -0.37 -17.90
N VAL A 214 8.95 -0.47 -18.72
CA VAL A 214 8.66 0.53 -19.78
C VAL A 214 7.23 1.01 -19.60
N ASP A 215 7.05 2.32 -19.43
CA ASP A 215 5.70 2.88 -19.32
C ASP A 215 5.00 3.07 -20.68
N GLY A 216 3.74 3.49 -20.63
CA GLY A 216 2.94 3.72 -21.85
C GLY A 216 3.45 4.86 -22.74
N PHE A 217 4.45 5.62 -22.31
CA PHE A 217 5.08 6.72 -23.05
C PHE A 217 6.47 6.36 -23.58
N GLY A 218 6.92 5.13 -23.35
CA GLY A 218 8.23 4.67 -23.78
C GLY A 218 9.40 5.04 -22.87
N ARG A 219 9.12 5.59 -21.67
CA ARG A 219 10.16 5.82 -20.65
C ARG A 219 10.56 4.51 -20.00
N THR A 220 11.82 4.41 -19.57
CA THR A 220 12.38 3.17 -19.05
C THR A 220 12.94 3.33 -17.65
N LEU A 221 12.75 2.30 -16.85
CA LEU A 221 13.44 2.05 -15.59
C LEU A 221 14.28 0.80 -15.82
N THR A 222 15.61 0.89 -15.67
CA THR A 222 16.52 -0.19 -16.00
C THR A 222 17.20 -0.74 -14.74
N PHE A 223 17.17 -2.06 -14.58
CA PHE A 223 17.92 -2.78 -13.56
C PHE A 223 19.18 -3.36 -14.19
N HIS A 224 20.34 -2.83 -13.80
CA HIS A 224 21.64 -3.28 -14.29
C HIS A 224 22.10 -4.47 -13.46
N ARG A 225 22.36 -5.59 -14.13
CA ARG A 225 22.80 -6.82 -13.46
C ARG A 225 24.27 -7.12 -13.77
N ALA A 226 24.98 -7.63 -12.76
CA ALA A 226 26.36 -8.01 -12.94
C ALA A 226 26.47 -9.19 -13.95
N ALA A 227 27.34 -9.03 -14.95
CA ALA A 227 27.54 -10.07 -15.96
C ALA A 227 28.45 -11.20 -15.49
N GLU A 228 29.36 -10.91 -14.54
CA GLU A 228 30.38 -11.85 -14.06
C GLU A 228 30.75 -11.54 -12.60
N GLY A 229 31.54 -12.41 -12.01
CA GLY A 229 32.03 -12.27 -10.64
C GLY A 229 31.13 -12.93 -9.59
N ASP A 230 31.41 -12.63 -8.32
CA ASP A 230 30.77 -13.27 -7.17
C ASP A 230 29.27 -12.95 -7.04
N VAL A 231 28.82 -11.85 -7.65
CA VAL A 231 27.44 -11.40 -7.61
C VAL A 231 26.78 -11.44 -8.99
N ALA A 232 27.28 -12.25 -9.90
CA ALA A 232 26.75 -12.41 -11.25
C ALA A 232 25.22 -12.67 -11.23
N GLY A 233 24.50 -11.95 -12.09
CA GLY A 233 23.04 -12.03 -12.19
C GLY A 233 22.27 -11.14 -11.22
N ALA A 234 22.90 -10.60 -10.19
CA ALA A 234 22.27 -9.72 -9.22
C ALA A 234 22.24 -8.26 -9.69
N VAL A 235 21.24 -7.49 -9.23
CA VAL A 235 21.13 -6.07 -9.55
C VAL A 235 22.17 -5.26 -8.79
N THR A 236 23.08 -4.61 -9.51
CA THR A 236 24.14 -3.75 -8.95
C THR A 236 23.87 -2.27 -9.17
N GLY A 237 22.97 -1.94 -10.07
CA GLY A 237 22.63 -0.56 -10.38
C GLY A 237 21.22 -0.42 -10.90
N VAL A 238 20.65 0.77 -10.76
CA VAL A 238 19.33 1.11 -11.27
C VAL A 238 19.39 2.50 -11.89
N THR A 239 18.81 2.65 -13.08
CA THR A 239 18.59 3.95 -13.71
C THR A 239 17.09 4.17 -13.79
N ASP A 240 16.56 5.21 -13.12
CA ASP A 240 15.13 5.49 -13.12
C ASP A 240 14.66 6.24 -14.38
N GLY A 241 13.35 6.47 -14.49
CA GLY A 241 12.76 7.13 -15.65
C GLY A 241 13.14 8.61 -15.80
N ALA A 242 13.69 9.23 -14.78
CA ALA A 242 14.18 10.61 -14.80
C ALA A 242 15.69 10.70 -15.05
N GLY A 243 16.39 9.56 -15.13
CA GLY A 243 17.82 9.49 -15.38
C GLY A 243 18.68 9.48 -14.11
N ARG A 244 18.07 9.36 -12.91
CA ARG A 244 18.85 9.16 -11.69
C ARG A 244 19.47 7.77 -11.69
N CYS A 245 20.72 7.69 -11.21
CA CYS A 245 21.44 6.43 -11.10
C CYS A 245 21.65 6.07 -9.63
N PHE A 246 21.39 4.81 -9.31
CA PHE A 246 21.57 4.25 -7.98
C PHE A 246 22.57 3.10 -8.06
N HIS A 247 23.43 3.03 -7.05
CA HIS A 247 24.35 1.91 -6.89
C HIS A 247 23.92 1.04 -5.71
N LEU A 248 23.77 -0.26 -5.96
CA LEU A 248 23.42 -1.27 -4.96
C LEU A 248 24.69 -2.01 -4.54
N VAL A 249 25.07 -1.83 -3.27
CA VAL A 249 26.22 -2.53 -2.68
C VAL A 249 25.76 -3.89 -2.22
N LEU A 250 26.31 -4.93 -2.83
CA LEU A 250 25.99 -6.34 -2.52
C LEU A 250 27.13 -7.00 -1.75
N THR A 251 26.79 -7.93 -0.89
CA THR A 251 27.76 -8.77 -0.16
C THR A 251 27.43 -10.24 -0.33
N THR A 252 28.49 -11.04 -0.39
CA THR A 252 28.39 -12.50 -0.29
C THR A 252 28.40 -12.94 1.16
N GLN A 253 27.99 -14.17 1.42
CA GLN A 253 28.05 -14.73 2.78
C GLN A 253 29.48 -14.74 3.33
N ALA A 254 30.49 -15.10 2.50
CA ALA A 254 31.89 -15.09 2.90
C ALA A 254 32.38 -13.69 3.30
N GLN A 255 31.99 -12.66 2.56
CA GLN A 255 32.33 -11.27 2.87
C GLN A 255 31.74 -10.81 4.21
N ARG A 256 30.49 -11.18 4.49
CA ARG A 256 29.84 -10.86 5.78
C ARG A 256 30.49 -11.61 6.93
N ALA A 257 30.86 -12.89 6.73
CA ALA A 257 31.57 -13.67 7.72
C ALA A 257 32.96 -13.09 8.04
N GLU A 258 33.70 -12.65 7.02
CA GLU A 258 34.98 -11.99 7.21
C GLU A 258 34.84 -10.65 7.95
N ALA A 259 33.87 -9.82 7.59
CA ALA A 259 33.59 -8.56 8.28
C ALA A 259 33.25 -8.80 9.76
N PHE A 260 32.49 -9.84 10.06
CA PHE A 260 32.17 -10.22 11.44
C PHE A 260 33.42 -10.62 12.22
N ARG A 261 34.32 -11.43 11.63
CA ARG A 261 35.59 -11.83 12.26
C ARG A 261 36.50 -10.64 12.52
N LYS A 262 36.63 -9.71 11.58
CA LYS A 262 37.40 -8.47 11.75
C LYS A 262 36.87 -7.59 12.87
N GLN A 263 35.56 -7.40 12.94
CA GLN A 263 34.89 -6.61 13.97
C GLN A 263 35.08 -7.26 15.35
N ARG A 264 35.05 -8.60 15.45
CA ARG A 264 35.30 -9.35 16.68
C ARG A 264 36.74 -9.21 17.14
N ALA A 265 37.70 -9.31 16.23
CA ALA A 265 39.13 -9.13 16.52
C ALA A 265 39.42 -7.71 17.07
N THR A 266 38.79 -6.70 16.49
CA THR A 266 38.91 -5.30 16.94
C THR A 266 38.32 -5.10 18.33
N SER A 267 37.20 -5.74 18.65
CA SER A 267 36.53 -5.64 19.97
C SER A 267 37.32 -6.41 21.06
N LEU A 268 38.06 -7.48 20.73
CA LEU A 268 38.92 -8.23 21.64
C LEU A 268 40.22 -7.50 21.97
N SER A 269 40.70 -6.62 21.11
CA SER A 269 41.88 -5.76 21.33
C SER A 269 41.57 -4.51 22.17
N SER A 270 40.34 -4.27 22.54
CA SER A 270 39.90 -3.17 23.39
C SER A 270 40.18 -3.49 24.86
N PRO A 271 40.68 -2.55 25.70
CA PRO A 271 41.08 -2.79 27.11
C PRO A 271 39.93 -3.07 28.07
N ALA A 272 38.70 -3.17 27.64
CA ALA A 272 37.59 -3.65 28.46
C ALA A 272 37.65 -5.17 28.56
N GLY A 273 37.97 -5.70 29.74
CA GLY A 273 38.36 -7.04 30.10
C GLY A 273 37.66 -8.24 29.46
N PRO A 274 38.10 -9.48 29.79
CA PRO A 274 37.67 -10.67 29.07
C PRO A 274 36.15 -10.87 29.18
N ARG A 275 35.45 -10.60 28.11
CA ARG A 275 34.08 -11.08 27.97
C ARG A 275 34.17 -12.60 27.88
N SER A 276 33.48 -13.28 28.81
CA SER A 276 33.36 -14.72 28.85
C SER A 276 33.17 -15.28 27.43
N ALA A 277 33.97 -16.28 27.09
CA ALA A 277 33.86 -17.06 25.84
C ALA A 277 32.58 -17.90 25.83
N SER A 278 31.41 -17.27 26.04
CA SER A 278 30.13 -17.93 25.91
C SER A 278 29.73 -17.92 24.45
N SER A 279 29.83 -19.12 23.84
CA SER A 279 29.29 -19.49 22.54
C SER A 279 29.61 -18.51 21.41
N SER A 280 30.71 -18.73 20.73
CA SER A 280 30.90 -18.28 19.37
C SER A 280 29.83 -18.92 18.52
N SER A 281 28.69 -18.22 18.29
CA SER A 281 27.88 -18.55 17.15
C SER A 281 28.77 -18.39 15.94
N ALA A 282 29.18 -19.52 15.33
CA ALA A 282 30.01 -19.52 14.16
C ALA A 282 29.27 -18.75 13.06
N PHE A 283 29.89 -17.72 12.50
CA PHE A 283 29.39 -17.07 11.30
C PHE A 283 29.94 -17.89 10.11
N PRO A 284 29.10 -18.71 9.44
CA PRO A 284 29.59 -19.58 8.39
C PRO A 284 29.97 -18.80 7.13
N ASP A 285 30.97 -19.26 6.39
CA ASP A 285 31.36 -18.68 5.10
C ASP A 285 30.38 -19.01 3.97
N THR A 286 29.59 -20.07 4.15
CA THR A 286 28.60 -20.53 3.17
C THR A 286 27.28 -20.83 3.85
N LEU A 287 26.19 -20.63 3.12
CA LEU A 287 24.85 -21.01 3.57
C LEU A 287 24.42 -22.33 2.92
N PRO A 288 23.43 -23.05 3.50
CA PRO A 288 22.82 -24.19 2.82
C PRO A 288 22.26 -23.76 1.46
N ALA A 289 22.49 -24.57 0.42
CA ALA A 289 22.10 -24.28 -0.96
C ALA A 289 20.57 -24.24 -1.16
N GLY A 290 19.81 -24.88 -0.28
CA GLY A 290 18.35 -24.88 -0.32
C GLY A 290 17.77 -24.52 1.03
N THR A 291 16.70 -23.75 1.02
CA THR A 291 15.91 -23.40 2.19
C THR A 291 14.43 -23.72 1.95
N GLU A 292 13.61 -23.66 2.99
CA GLU A 292 12.15 -23.79 2.86
C GLU A 292 11.55 -22.69 1.96
N TYR A 293 12.26 -21.59 1.73
CA TYR A 293 11.86 -20.45 0.93
C TYR A 293 12.52 -20.40 -0.46
N GLY A 294 13.21 -21.46 -0.87
CA GLY A 294 13.85 -21.56 -2.18
C GLY A 294 15.38 -21.69 -2.10
N ALA A 295 16.02 -21.79 -3.26
CA ALA A 295 17.48 -21.83 -3.37
C ALA A 295 18.10 -20.51 -2.91
N ASP A 296 19.24 -20.55 -2.23
CA ASP A 296 19.89 -19.35 -1.69
C ASP A 296 21.35 -19.29 -2.15
N ASN A 297 21.71 -18.23 -2.88
CA ASN A 297 23.08 -17.96 -3.30
C ASN A 297 23.89 -17.15 -2.27
N GLY A 298 23.27 -16.72 -1.19
CA GLY A 298 23.91 -15.94 -0.13
C GLY A 298 24.17 -14.47 -0.44
N ILE A 299 23.79 -13.98 -1.61
CA ILE A 299 23.97 -12.57 -2.00
C ILE A 299 22.91 -11.71 -1.30
N ARG A 300 23.38 -10.61 -0.65
CA ARG A 300 22.51 -9.69 0.10
C ARG A 300 22.81 -8.23 -0.25
N LEU A 301 21.76 -7.41 -0.21
CA LEU A 301 21.89 -5.96 -0.37
C LEU A 301 22.31 -5.33 0.96
N GLU A 302 23.45 -4.63 0.95
CA GLU A 302 23.99 -3.94 2.13
C GLU A 302 23.62 -2.47 2.17
N ALA A 303 23.68 -1.78 1.01
CA ALA A 303 23.41 -0.34 0.93
C ALA A 303 22.95 0.07 -0.46
N VAL A 304 22.22 1.17 -0.51
CA VAL A 304 21.80 1.83 -1.76
C VAL A 304 22.28 3.27 -1.75
N TRP A 305 23.05 3.63 -2.76
CA TRP A 305 23.58 4.98 -2.96
C TRP A 305 22.94 5.64 -4.16
N LEU A 306 22.58 6.91 -4.02
CA LEU A 306 22.30 7.77 -5.17
C LEU A 306 23.64 8.26 -5.72
N THR A 307 24.01 7.84 -6.93
CA THR A 307 25.30 8.14 -7.54
C THR A 307 25.24 9.24 -8.58
N HIS A 308 24.09 9.49 -9.17
CA HIS A 308 23.88 10.56 -10.13
C HIS A 308 22.43 11.06 -10.09
N ASP A 309 22.28 12.38 -10.02
CA ASP A 309 20.99 13.06 -10.14
C ASP A 309 21.15 14.18 -11.19
N PRO A 310 20.43 14.09 -12.33
CA PRO A 310 20.57 15.08 -13.41
C PRO A 310 20.24 16.52 -13.03
N ALA A 311 19.39 16.72 -12.01
CA ALA A 311 19.04 18.05 -11.52
C ALA A 311 20.07 18.61 -10.52
N TYR A 312 20.90 17.74 -9.94
CA TYR A 312 21.90 18.09 -8.93
C TYR A 312 23.24 17.40 -9.27
N PRO A 313 23.84 17.68 -10.44
CA PRO A 313 24.99 16.92 -10.94
C PRO A 313 26.25 17.06 -10.09
N ASP A 314 26.39 18.15 -9.34
CA ASP A 314 27.52 18.43 -8.49
C ASP A 314 27.30 18.06 -7.01
N GLU A 315 26.11 17.62 -6.67
CA GLU A 315 25.74 17.22 -5.30
C GLU A 315 25.73 15.70 -5.18
N GLN A 316 26.67 15.16 -4.40
CA GLN A 316 26.72 13.73 -4.11
C GLN A 316 26.35 13.50 -2.64
N PRO A 317 25.37 12.64 -2.35
CA PRO A 317 25.08 12.27 -0.97
C PRO A 317 26.30 11.65 -0.28
N THR A 318 26.52 12.05 0.96
CA THR A 318 27.64 11.53 1.78
C THR A 318 27.27 10.27 2.56
N ALA A 319 26.01 9.86 2.49
CA ALA A 319 25.49 8.67 3.16
C ALA A 319 24.61 7.88 2.19
N PRO A 320 24.51 6.55 2.38
CA PRO A 320 23.57 5.75 1.60
C PRO A 320 22.13 6.16 1.92
N LEU A 321 21.23 6.00 0.95
CA LEU A 321 19.81 6.27 1.13
C LEU A 321 19.13 5.24 2.03
N ALA A 322 19.64 4.01 2.03
CA ALA A 322 19.22 2.92 2.90
C ALA A 322 20.39 1.98 3.14
N ARG A 323 20.41 1.35 4.31
CA ARG A 323 21.42 0.38 4.69
C ARG A 323 20.77 -0.80 5.42
N TYR A 324 21.34 -1.98 5.21
CA TYR A 324 20.79 -3.24 5.71
C TYR A 324 21.87 -4.07 6.39
N THR A 325 21.50 -4.77 7.46
CA THR A 325 22.36 -5.74 8.13
C THR A 325 21.67 -7.11 8.19
N TYR A 326 22.48 -8.15 8.32
CA TYR A 326 22.00 -9.54 8.25
C TYR A 326 22.54 -10.37 9.42
N THR A 327 21.79 -11.42 9.77
CA THR A 327 22.20 -12.41 10.74
C THR A 327 23.29 -13.31 10.14
N ALA A 328 23.92 -14.14 10.99
CA ALA A 328 24.88 -15.16 10.53
C ALA A 328 24.28 -16.15 9.52
N SER A 329 22.97 -16.35 9.56
CA SER A 329 22.22 -17.21 8.64
C SER A 329 21.74 -16.48 7.38
N GLY A 330 22.14 -15.21 7.19
CA GLY A 330 21.78 -14.42 6.01
C GLY A 330 20.35 -13.87 6.02
N GLU A 331 19.72 -13.80 7.17
CA GLU A 331 18.38 -13.25 7.34
C GLU A 331 18.45 -11.73 7.59
N LEU A 332 17.52 -10.96 7.06
CA LEU A 332 17.48 -9.50 7.26
C LEU A 332 17.28 -9.16 8.74
N ARG A 333 18.26 -8.52 9.34
CA ARG A 333 18.28 -8.19 10.76
C ARG A 333 17.77 -6.78 11.06
N ALA A 334 18.26 -5.79 10.32
CA ALA A 334 17.96 -4.40 10.58
C ALA A 334 17.97 -3.56 9.30
N VAL A 335 17.18 -2.49 9.30
CA VAL A 335 17.12 -1.49 8.24
C VAL A 335 17.43 -0.14 8.83
N TYR A 336 18.30 0.61 8.15
CA TYR A 336 18.73 1.97 8.52
C TYR A 336 18.32 2.94 7.42
N ASP A 337 17.81 4.10 7.78
CA ASP A 337 17.51 5.17 6.84
C ASP A 337 18.76 6.00 6.50
N ARG A 338 18.62 7.03 5.67
CA ARG A 338 19.74 7.88 5.27
C ARG A 338 20.37 8.70 6.41
N SER A 339 19.68 8.85 7.54
CA SER A 339 20.20 9.47 8.75
C SER A 339 21.14 8.54 9.55
N GLY A 340 21.19 7.26 9.19
CA GLY A 340 21.89 6.24 9.94
C GLY A 340 21.10 5.70 11.14
N THR A 341 19.83 6.09 11.29
CA THR A 341 18.95 5.59 12.35
C THR A 341 18.42 4.22 11.98
N GLN A 342 18.49 3.26 12.90
CA GLN A 342 17.85 1.97 12.73
C GLN A 342 16.32 2.15 12.82
N VAL A 343 15.64 1.98 11.70
CA VAL A 343 14.19 2.17 11.62
C VAL A 343 13.40 0.87 11.79
N ARG A 344 14.05 -0.27 11.54
CA ARG A 344 13.44 -1.60 11.67
C ARG A 344 14.40 -2.60 12.27
N GLY A 345 13.85 -3.56 13.01
CA GLY A 345 14.56 -4.73 13.51
C GLY A 345 13.72 -5.99 13.36
N PHE A 346 14.35 -7.12 13.04
CA PHE A 346 13.70 -8.41 12.81
C PHE A 346 14.44 -9.53 13.52
N THR A 347 13.69 -10.48 14.06
CA THR A 347 14.21 -11.66 14.73
C THR A 347 13.57 -12.92 14.13
N TYR A 348 14.36 -13.95 13.95
CA TYR A 348 13.92 -15.18 13.29
C TYR A 348 14.07 -16.40 14.21
N ASP A 349 13.32 -17.45 13.87
CA ASP A 349 13.37 -18.72 14.56
C ASP A 349 14.75 -19.36 14.42
N ALA A 350 15.28 -19.91 15.53
CA ALA A 350 16.60 -20.55 15.55
C ALA A 350 16.65 -21.85 14.76
N GLU A 351 15.52 -22.57 14.64
CA GLU A 351 15.44 -23.88 13.97
C GLU A 351 14.93 -23.76 12.53
N HIS A 352 14.21 -22.71 12.19
CA HIS A 352 13.61 -22.49 10.88
C HIS A 352 14.10 -21.17 10.29
N ALA A 353 15.17 -21.23 9.49
CA ALA A 353 15.75 -20.06 8.85
C ALA A 353 14.70 -19.27 8.01
N GLY A 354 14.62 -17.98 8.24
CA GLY A 354 13.69 -17.09 7.53
C GLY A 354 12.30 -16.99 8.13
N ARG A 355 11.99 -17.76 9.17
CA ARG A 355 10.70 -17.65 9.89
C ARG A 355 10.77 -16.53 10.91
N MET A 356 10.08 -15.43 10.65
CA MET A 356 10.10 -14.27 11.53
C MET A 356 9.30 -14.53 12.80
N VAL A 357 9.94 -14.37 13.96
CA VAL A 357 9.32 -14.54 15.27
C VAL A 357 9.09 -13.22 15.99
N ALA A 358 9.74 -12.14 15.54
CA ALA A 358 9.56 -10.81 16.10
C ALA A 358 9.98 -9.71 15.14
N HIS A 359 9.38 -8.54 15.27
CA HIS A 359 9.86 -7.33 14.62
C HIS A 359 9.44 -6.08 15.39
N HIS A 360 10.17 -4.98 15.17
CA HIS A 360 9.82 -3.69 15.75
C HIS A 360 10.17 -2.54 14.81
N TYR A 361 9.47 -1.42 14.99
CA TYR A 361 9.82 -0.12 14.46
C TYR A 361 10.63 0.68 15.50
N ALA A 362 11.46 1.61 15.05
CA ALA A 362 12.22 2.47 15.94
C ALA A 362 11.32 3.09 17.02
N GLY A 363 11.74 3.00 18.29
CA GLY A 363 11.01 3.55 19.42
C GLY A 363 9.68 2.87 19.75
N ARG A 364 9.35 1.76 19.10
CA ARG A 364 8.12 0.99 19.33
C ARG A 364 8.43 -0.34 20.02
N PRO A 365 7.47 -0.93 20.74
CA PRO A 365 7.62 -2.26 21.31
C PRO A 365 7.64 -3.33 20.22
N GLU A 366 8.25 -4.45 20.52
CA GLU A 366 8.41 -5.59 19.64
C GLU A 366 7.13 -6.42 19.57
N SER A 367 6.65 -6.70 18.34
CA SER A 367 5.58 -7.70 18.11
C SER A 367 6.19 -9.07 17.95
N ARG A 368 5.57 -10.10 18.59
CA ARG A 368 6.09 -11.47 18.60
C ARG A 368 5.06 -12.45 18.07
N TYR A 369 5.57 -13.53 17.47
CA TYR A 369 4.76 -14.56 16.80
C TYR A 369 5.18 -15.94 17.25
N ARG A 370 4.17 -16.81 17.47
CA ARG A 370 4.39 -18.25 17.67
C ARG A 370 3.73 -19.02 16.53
N TYR A 371 4.34 -20.14 16.19
CA TYR A 371 3.92 -20.98 15.07
C TYR A 371 3.61 -22.41 15.55
N ASP A 372 2.71 -23.09 14.84
CA ASP A 372 2.47 -24.52 15.02
C ASP A 372 3.48 -25.36 14.23
N ASP A 373 3.36 -26.69 14.32
CA ASP A 373 4.25 -27.62 13.65
C ASP A 373 4.19 -27.53 12.11
N THR A 374 3.11 -27.00 11.56
CA THR A 374 2.94 -26.79 10.11
C THR A 374 3.42 -25.44 9.64
N GLY A 375 3.90 -24.58 10.54
CA GLY A 375 4.42 -23.26 10.23
C GLY A 375 3.36 -22.16 10.13
N ARG A 376 2.16 -22.38 10.69
CA ARG A 376 1.10 -21.37 10.76
C ARG A 376 1.21 -20.59 12.08
N VAL A 377 0.95 -19.29 12.02
CA VAL A 377 0.94 -18.44 13.21
C VAL A 377 -0.24 -18.81 14.11
N THR A 378 0.03 -19.20 15.34
CA THR A 378 -0.99 -19.50 16.35
C THR A 378 -1.22 -18.37 17.35
N GLU A 379 -0.22 -17.52 17.56
CA GLU A 379 -0.29 -16.42 18.51
C GLU A 379 0.51 -15.22 18.03
N GLN A 380 -0.06 -14.04 18.23
CA GLN A 380 0.59 -12.75 18.01
C GLN A 380 0.51 -11.95 19.32
N VAL A 381 1.66 -11.52 19.85
CA VAL A 381 1.74 -10.70 21.07
C VAL A 381 2.18 -9.30 20.69
N ASN A 382 1.34 -8.32 21.01
CA ASN A 382 1.57 -6.90 20.72
C ASN A 382 1.53 -6.12 22.06
N PRO A 383 2.68 -5.82 22.68
CA PRO A 383 2.70 -5.10 23.95
C PRO A 383 1.92 -3.79 23.90
N GLU A 384 1.08 -3.55 24.92
CA GLU A 384 0.17 -2.40 25.02
C GLU A 384 -0.90 -2.31 23.92
N GLY A 385 -1.09 -3.37 23.16
CA GLY A 385 -2.13 -3.51 22.15
C GLY A 385 -2.86 -4.84 22.27
N LEU A 386 -3.64 -5.18 21.25
CA LEU A 386 -4.34 -6.46 21.21
C LEU A 386 -3.37 -7.59 20.88
N ASP A 387 -3.44 -8.64 21.68
CA ASP A 387 -2.85 -9.93 21.35
C ASP A 387 -3.90 -10.79 20.66
N TYR A 388 -3.47 -11.68 19.79
CA TYR A 388 -4.36 -12.54 19.01
C TYR A 388 -3.95 -13.99 19.11
N ARG A 389 -4.96 -14.88 19.14
CA ARG A 389 -4.79 -16.32 18.99
C ARG A 389 -5.57 -16.79 17.76
N PHE A 390 -4.96 -17.70 17.00
CA PHE A 390 -5.51 -18.25 15.77
C PHE A 390 -5.65 -19.77 15.93
N GLU A 391 -6.84 -20.29 15.70
CA GLU A 391 -7.14 -21.72 15.70
C GLU A 391 -7.60 -22.13 14.32
N TYR A 392 -6.87 -23.04 13.69
CA TYR A 392 -7.11 -23.48 12.32
C TYR A 392 -7.89 -24.78 12.30
N GLY A 393 -9.05 -24.77 11.66
CA GLY A 393 -9.83 -25.95 11.35
C GLY A 393 -9.80 -26.29 9.86
N GLU A 394 -10.51 -27.31 9.45
CA GLU A 394 -10.56 -27.76 8.05
C GLU A 394 -11.06 -26.68 7.09
N SER A 395 -12.15 -25.99 7.44
CA SER A 395 -12.81 -24.97 6.62
C SER A 395 -13.06 -23.69 7.39
N ARG A 396 -12.38 -23.47 8.51
CA ARG A 396 -12.60 -22.29 9.33
C ARG A 396 -11.37 -21.92 10.13
N VAL A 397 -11.30 -20.63 10.47
CA VAL A 397 -10.28 -20.07 11.37
C VAL A 397 -11.00 -19.31 12.48
N ILE A 398 -10.65 -19.61 13.71
CA ILE A 398 -11.15 -18.91 14.90
C ILE A 398 -10.07 -17.94 15.36
N ILE A 399 -10.44 -16.66 15.51
CA ILE A 399 -9.54 -15.60 15.91
C ILE A 399 -10.07 -15.01 17.20
N THR A 400 -9.27 -15.09 18.27
CA THR A 400 -9.61 -14.53 19.59
C THR A 400 -8.58 -13.50 19.98
N ASP A 401 -9.01 -12.30 20.37
CA ASP A 401 -8.11 -11.25 20.84
C ASP A 401 -8.05 -11.21 22.38
N SER A 402 -7.18 -10.36 22.92
CA SER A 402 -6.95 -10.23 24.35
C SER A 402 -8.11 -9.57 25.12
N LEU A 403 -9.10 -9.01 24.43
CA LEU A 403 -10.37 -8.57 25.00
C LEU A 403 -11.45 -9.67 24.98
N ASN A 404 -11.08 -10.91 24.67
CA ASN A 404 -11.95 -12.07 24.50
C ASN A 404 -12.99 -11.90 23.41
N ARG A 405 -12.74 -11.06 22.42
CA ARG A 405 -13.56 -10.94 21.24
C ARG A 405 -13.21 -12.07 20.29
N ARG A 406 -14.23 -12.76 19.80
CA ARG A 406 -14.06 -13.95 18.96
C ARG A 406 -14.69 -13.72 17.61
N GLU A 407 -13.91 -13.90 16.55
CA GLU A 407 -14.39 -13.93 15.17
C GLU A 407 -14.15 -15.31 14.57
N VAL A 408 -15.04 -15.76 13.70
CA VAL A 408 -14.88 -17.02 12.98
C VAL A 408 -14.98 -16.75 11.49
N LEU A 409 -13.95 -17.16 10.76
CA LEU A 409 -13.89 -17.08 9.30
C LEU A 409 -14.14 -18.47 8.72
N TYR A 410 -15.17 -18.61 7.90
CA TYR A 410 -15.45 -19.83 7.14
C TYR A 410 -14.92 -19.66 5.73
N THR A 411 -14.14 -20.63 5.26
CA THR A 411 -13.38 -20.52 4.02
C THR A 411 -13.74 -21.61 3.01
N GLU A 412 -13.63 -21.28 1.74
CA GLU A 412 -13.70 -22.20 0.61
C GLU A 412 -12.51 -21.96 -0.33
N GLY A 413 -12.17 -22.98 -1.13
CA GLY A 413 -11.06 -22.94 -2.06
C GLY A 413 -9.74 -23.38 -1.44
N GLU A 414 -8.72 -23.46 -2.28
CA GLU A 414 -7.36 -23.87 -1.90
C GLU A 414 -6.32 -22.88 -2.38
N GLY A 415 -5.21 -22.76 -1.63
CA GLY A 415 -4.08 -21.93 -1.98
C GLY A 415 -4.45 -20.44 -2.18
N GLY A 416 -4.07 -19.89 -3.32
CA GLY A 416 -4.34 -18.50 -3.68
C GLY A 416 -5.82 -18.21 -3.96
N LEU A 417 -6.64 -19.21 -4.19
CA LEU A 417 -8.08 -19.07 -4.40
C LEU A 417 -8.91 -19.27 -3.12
N LYS A 418 -8.26 -19.42 -1.98
CA LYS A 418 -8.93 -19.52 -0.69
C LYS A 418 -9.60 -18.20 -0.32
N ARG A 419 -10.91 -18.24 -0.03
CA ARG A 419 -11.73 -17.08 0.24
C ARG A 419 -12.60 -17.27 1.46
N VAL A 420 -12.91 -16.18 2.15
CA VAL A 420 -13.87 -16.15 3.25
C VAL A 420 -15.27 -16.05 2.65
N VAL A 421 -16.08 -17.07 2.87
CA VAL A 421 -17.48 -17.11 2.38
C VAL A 421 -18.48 -16.72 3.46
N LYS A 422 -18.09 -16.79 4.73
CA LYS A 422 -18.92 -16.44 5.88
C LYS A 422 -18.02 -15.95 7.01
N LYS A 423 -18.43 -14.87 7.67
CA LYS A 423 -17.76 -14.37 8.86
C LYS A 423 -18.76 -14.18 9.99
N GLU A 424 -18.46 -14.79 11.13
CA GLU A 424 -19.13 -14.49 12.40
C GLU A 424 -18.33 -13.42 13.11
N HIS A 425 -18.96 -12.27 13.34
CA HIS A 425 -18.36 -11.14 14.03
C HIS A 425 -18.41 -11.32 15.55
N ALA A 426 -17.67 -10.51 16.27
CA ALA A 426 -17.56 -10.58 17.74
C ALA A 426 -18.88 -10.34 18.47
N ASP A 427 -19.85 -9.68 17.85
CA ASP A 427 -21.20 -9.47 18.38
C ASP A 427 -22.19 -10.60 18.02
N GLY A 428 -21.72 -11.63 17.32
CA GLY A 428 -22.55 -12.74 16.85
C GLY A 428 -23.23 -12.50 15.51
N SER A 429 -23.10 -11.32 14.92
CA SER A 429 -23.63 -11.04 13.58
C SER A 429 -22.89 -11.82 12.50
N ILE A 430 -23.54 -12.08 11.39
CA ILE A 430 -23.00 -12.92 10.32
C ILE A 430 -23.07 -12.13 9.00
N THR A 431 -21.94 -12.09 8.29
CA THR A 431 -21.86 -11.60 6.91
C THR A 431 -21.41 -12.71 5.98
N ARG A 432 -21.81 -12.66 4.70
CA ARG A 432 -21.50 -13.68 3.70
C ARG A 432 -20.92 -13.05 2.44
N SER A 433 -20.06 -13.79 1.76
CA SER A 433 -19.48 -13.40 0.48
C SER A 433 -19.53 -14.58 -0.48
N GLU A 434 -19.81 -14.30 -1.76
CA GLU A 434 -19.83 -15.27 -2.83
C GLU A 434 -18.82 -14.87 -3.90
N TYR A 435 -18.11 -15.86 -4.44
CA TYR A 435 -17.04 -15.65 -5.41
C TYR A 435 -17.29 -16.47 -6.67
N ASP A 436 -16.80 -16.01 -7.81
CA ASP A 436 -16.82 -16.75 -9.06
C ASP A 436 -15.66 -17.77 -9.12
N GLU A 437 -15.57 -18.53 -10.20
CA GLU A 437 -14.54 -19.56 -10.40
C GLU A 437 -13.12 -18.98 -10.43
N ALA A 438 -12.96 -17.71 -10.81
CA ALA A 438 -11.69 -17.01 -10.81
C ALA A 438 -11.34 -16.39 -9.45
N GLY A 439 -12.18 -16.60 -8.42
CA GLY A 439 -11.97 -16.05 -7.08
C GLY A 439 -12.35 -14.57 -6.95
N ARG A 440 -13.12 -14.02 -7.90
CA ARG A 440 -13.60 -12.65 -7.84
C ARG A 440 -14.93 -12.54 -7.13
N LEU A 441 -15.10 -11.49 -6.35
CA LEU A 441 -16.32 -11.23 -5.59
C LEU A 441 -17.51 -11.00 -6.52
N LYS A 442 -18.57 -11.79 -6.37
CA LYS A 442 -19.79 -11.63 -7.15
C LYS A 442 -21.01 -11.23 -6.31
N ALA A 443 -20.98 -11.43 -5.01
CA ALA A 443 -22.04 -10.97 -4.11
C ALA A 443 -21.59 -10.87 -2.67
N GLN A 444 -22.23 -9.98 -1.92
CA GLN A 444 -22.06 -9.84 -0.47
C GLN A 444 -23.41 -9.74 0.20
N THR A 445 -23.56 -10.39 1.35
CA THR A 445 -24.74 -10.29 2.20
C THR A 445 -24.33 -9.70 3.53
N ASP A 446 -24.92 -8.59 3.94
CA ASP A 446 -24.63 -7.92 5.20
C ASP A 446 -25.29 -8.61 6.40
N ALA A 447 -25.06 -8.10 7.59
CA ALA A 447 -25.57 -8.68 8.83
C ALA A 447 -27.10 -8.64 8.94
N ALA A 448 -27.78 -7.78 8.20
CA ALA A 448 -29.24 -7.71 8.12
C ALA A 448 -29.82 -8.66 7.05
N GLY A 449 -29.00 -9.42 6.36
CA GLY A 449 -29.42 -10.30 5.28
C GLY A 449 -29.63 -9.61 3.94
N ARG A 450 -29.21 -8.36 3.79
CA ARG A 450 -29.33 -7.60 2.55
C ARG A 450 -28.19 -7.98 1.61
N ARG A 451 -28.53 -8.33 0.36
CA ARG A 451 -27.60 -8.81 -0.63
C ARG A 451 -27.28 -7.75 -1.68
N THR A 452 -25.98 -7.51 -1.91
CA THR A 452 -25.45 -6.72 -3.02
C THR A 452 -24.81 -7.66 -4.02
N GLU A 453 -25.14 -7.53 -5.30
CA GLU A 453 -24.59 -8.36 -6.37
C GLU A 453 -23.67 -7.56 -7.27
N TYR A 454 -22.53 -8.15 -7.62
CA TYR A 454 -21.51 -7.56 -8.51
C TYR A 454 -21.46 -8.38 -9.79
N ARG A 455 -21.74 -7.76 -10.93
CA ARG A 455 -21.62 -8.40 -12.23
C ARG A 455 -20.33 -7.99 -12.90
N LEU A 456 -19.58 -8.98 -13.36
CA LEU A 456 -18.25 -8.78 -13.94
C LEU A 456 -18.28 -9.17 -15.41
N HIS A 457 -17.51 -8.47 -16.23
CA HIS A 457 -17.29 -8.83 -17.63
C HIS A 457 -16.57 -10.18 -17.71
N MET A 458 -17.06 -11.10 -18.53
CA MET A 458 -16.56 -12.47 -18.55
C MET A 458 -15.09 -12.61 -18.92
N ALA A 459 -14.60 -11.82 -19.86
CA ALA A 459 -13.22 -11.88 -20.34
C ALA A 459 -12.27 -11.08 -19.43
N SER A 460 -12.58 -9.80 -19.17
CA SER A 460 -11.69 -8.88 -18.46
C SER A 460 -11.79 -8.95 -16.95
N GLY A 461 -12.90 -9.43 -16.41
CA GLY A 461 -13.20 -9.37 -14.98
C GLY A 461 -13.55 -7.97 -14.47
N LYS A 462 -13.70 -6.97 -15.35
CA LYS A 462 -14.09 -5.62 -14.98
C LYS A 462 -15.53 -5.58 -14.48
N LEU A 463 -15.80 -4.74 -13.48
CA LEU A 463 -17.13 -4.55 -12.91
C LEU A 463 -18.05 -3.86 -13.93
N THR A 464 -19.15 -4.50 -14.32
CA THR A 464 -20.12 -3.95 -15.25
C THR A 464 -21.39 -3.45 -14.58
N SER A 465 -21.79 -4.06 -13.46
CA SER A 465 -22.97 -3.64 -12.69
C SER A 465 -22.83 -3.94 -11.22
N VAL A 466 -23.43 -3.08 -10.40
CA VAL A 466 -23.70 -3.37 -8.97
C VAL A 466 -25.20 -3.29 -8.78
N ILE A 467 -25.78 -4.40 -8.31
CA ILE A 467 -27.19 -4.48 -7.97
C ILE A 467 -27.31 -4.36 -6.46
N LEU A 468 -27.89 -3.22 -6.02
CA LEU A 468 -28.09 -2.92 -4.61
C LEU A 468 -29.18 -3.79 -4.00
N PRO A 469 -29.24 -3.92 -2.66
CA PRO A 469 -30.25 -4.77 -2.01
C PRO A 469 -31.70 -4.42 -2.32
N ASP A 470 -31.99 -3.17 -2.64
CA ASP A 470 -33.32 -2.69 -3.04
C ASP A 470 -33.63 -2.89 -4.55
N GLY A 471 -32.74 -3.53 -5.28
CA GLY A 471 -32.86 -3.81 -6.71
C GLY A 471 -32.38 -2.69 -7.63
N ARG A 472 -32.00 -1.53 -7.08
CA ARG A 472 -31.43 -0.43 -7.87
C ARG A 472 -30.08 -0.84 -8.41
N THR A 473 -29.76 -0.39 -9.62
CA THR A 473 -28.54 -0.81 -10.32
C THR A 473 -27.67 0.38 -10.67
N VAL A 474 -26.36 0.22 -10.41
CA VAL A 474 -25.30 1.10 -10.92
C VAL A 474 -24.62 0.37 -12.06
N ARG A 475 -24.42 1.02 -13.20
CA ARG A 475 -23.79 0.41 -14.38
C ARG A 475 -22.50 1.14 -14.76
N TYR A 476 -21.52 0.36 -15.20
CA TYR A 476 -20.20 0.83 -15.58
C TYR A 476 -19.94 0.51 -17.05
N GLY A 477 -19.49 1.50 -17.82
CA GLY A 477 -19.11 1.34 -19.21
C GLY A 477 -17.62 1.55 -19.41
N TYR A 478 -17.05 0.81 -20.36
CA TYR A 478 -15.62 0.84 -20.67
C TYR A 478 -15.38 1.01 -22.16
N ASN A 479 -14.25 1.60 -22.54
CA ASN A 479 -13.80 1.65 -23.91
C ASN A 479 -13.04 0.34 -24.28
N SER A 480 -12.58 0.24 -25.52
CA SER A 480 -11.81 -0.92 -25.98
C SER A 480 -10.49 -1.13 -25.25
N GLN A 481 -9.97 -0.10 -24.58
CA GLN A 481 -8.75 -0.15 -23.77
C GLN A 481 -9.04 -0.43 -22.29
N LEU A 482 -10.25 -0.87 -21.96
CA LEU A 482 -10.72 -1.20 -20.61
C LEU A 482 -10.64 -0.04 -19.62
N GLN A 483 -10.73 1.19 -20.11
CA GLN A 483 -10.82 2.37 -19.27
C GLN A 483 -12.27 2.74 -19.02
N LEU A 484 -12.58 3.14 -17.80
CA LEU A 484 -13.93 3.53 -17.40
C LEU A 484 -14.37 4.78 -18.18
N THR A 485 -15.44 4.66 -18.98
CA THR A 485 -15.99 5.77 -19.76
C THR A 485 -17.29 6.30 -19.20
N SER A 486 -18.04 5.51 -18.43
CA SER A 486 -19.31 5.93 -17.89
C SER A 486 -19.67 5.20 -16.60
N VAL A 487 -20.41 5.92 -15.75
CA VAL A 487 -21.13 5.35 -14.60
C VAL A 487 -22.56 5.82 -14.70
N THR A 488 -23.50 4.90 -14.82
CA THR A 488 -24.94 5.19 -14.81
C THR A 488 -25.51 4.85 -13.45
N TYR A 489 -26.04 5.85 -12.78
CA TYR A 489 -26.61 5.75 -11.43
C TYR A 489 -28.05 5.25 -11.47
N PRO A 490 -28.60 4.76 -10.33
CA PRO A 490 -29.96 4.21 -10.31
C PRO A 490 -31.07 5.17 -10.75
N ASP A 491 -30.87 6.47 -10.60
CA ASP A 491 -31.79 7.51 -11.05
C ASP A 491 -31.71 7.82 -12.55
N GLY A 492 -30.85 7.13 -13.28
CA GLY A 492 -30.61 7.35 -14.72
C GLY A 492 -29.60 8.47 -15.03
N LEU A 493 -29.14 9.21 -14.03
CA LEU A 493 -28.08 10.20 -14.23
C LEU A 493 -26.75 9.48 -14.51
N ARG A 494 -25.93 10.13 -15.31
CA ARG A 494 -24.70 9.51 -15.81
C ARG A 494 -23.51 10.45 -15.64
N SER A 495 -22.39 9.91 -15.16
CA SER A 495 -21.09 10.53 -15.28
C SER A 495 -20.34 9.90 -16.45
N SER A 496 -19.47 10.66 -17.10
CA SER A 496 -18.72 10.15 -18.26
C SER A 496 -17.28 10.66 -18.26
N ARG A 497 -16.40 9.89 -18.91
CA ARG A 497 -14.99 10.21 -19.07
C ARG A 497 -14.56 9.99 -20.52
N LYS A 498 -13.71 10.88 -21.02
CA LYS A 498 -13.08 10.79 -22.32
C LYS A 498 -11.57 10.78 -22.16
N TYR A 499 -10.92 10.00 -22.96
CA TYR A 499 -9.46 9.83 -22.95
C TYR A 499 -8.88 10.26 -24.29
N ASP A 500 -7.63 10.75 -24.26
CA ASP A 500 -6.90 11.08 -25.47
C ASP A 500 -6.32 9.81 -26.15
N ARG A 501 -5.62 10.00 -27.26
CA ARG A 501 -5.02 8.89 -28.02
C ARG A 501 -3.97 8.12 -27.23
N GLN A 502 -3.36 8.72 -26.21
CA GLN A 502 -2.36 8.09 -25.36
C GLN A 502 -2.97 7.47 -24.10
N GLY A 503 -4.30 7.49 -23.97
CA GLY A 503 -4.99 6.91 -22.83
C GLY A 503 -5.05 7.81 -21.61
N ARG A 504 -4.70 9.09 -21.74
CA ARG A 504 -4.77 10.06 -20.63
C ARG A 504 -6.17 10.63 -20.53
N LEU A 505 -6.63 10.88 -19.30
CA LEU A 505 -7.95 11.47 -19.04
C LEU A 505 -7.99 12.91 -19.59
N ALA A 506 -8.84 13.16 -20.57
CA ALA A 506 -8.99 14.45 -21.23
C ALA A 506 -10.20 15.24 -20.73
N GLU A 507 -11.30 14.56 -20.44
CA GLU A 507 -12.55 15.19 -20.03
C GLU A 507 -13.34 14.29 -19.09
N GLU A 508 -13.94 14.91 -18.08
CA GLU A 508 -14.88 14.24 -17.18
C GLU A 508 -16.13 15.10 -17.03
N THR A 509 -17.29 14.48 -17.24
CA THR A 509 -18.58 15.08 -16.97
C THR A 509 -19.14 14.45 -15.71
N SER A 510 -19.37 15.26 -14.67
CA SER A 510 -19.93 14.76 -13.41
C SER A 510 -21.41 14.40 -13.58
N ARG A 511 -21.94 13.70 -12.59
CA ARG A 511 -23.37 13.37 -12.49
C ARG A 511 -24.25 14.60 -12.62
N ASN A 512 -23.80 15.77 -12.16
CA ASN A 512 -24.53 17.04 -12.21
C ASN A 512 -24.35 17.81 -13.52
N GLY A 513 -23.61 17.26 -14.48
CA GLY A 513 -23.34 17.89 -15.76
C GLY A 513 -22.15 18.85 -15.77
N ASN A 514 -21.42 18.97 -14.65
CA ASN A 514 -20.20 19.79 -14.60
C ASN A 514 -19.07 19.12 -15.38
N ILE A 515 -18.41 19.86 -16.25
CA ILE A 515 -17.37 19.36 -17.11
C ILE A 515 -16.01 19.84 -16.60
N THR A 516 -15.07 18.92 -16.43
CA THR A 516 -13.67 19.21 -16.13
C THR A 516 -12.82 18.70 -17.28
N ARG A 517 -11.89 19.53 -17.78
CA ARG A 517 -10.97 19.17 -18.86
C ARG A 517 -9.54 19.22 -18.38
N TRP A 518 -8.73 18.26 -18.81
CA TRP A 518 -7.30 18.18 -18.53
C TRP A 518 -6.54 18.33 -19.83
N PHE A 519 -5.49 19.14 -19.79
CA PHE A 519 -4.62 19.39 -20.92
C PHE A 519 -3.22 18.88 -20.60
N TYR A 520 -2.57 18.36 -21.62
CA TYR A 520 -1.25 17.79 -21.52
C TYR A 520 -0.34 18.48 -22.52
N ASP A 521 0.91 18.73 -22.12
CA ASP A 521 1.91 19.25 -23.05
C ASP A 521 2.39 18.15 -24.01
N PHE A 522 3.26 18.53 -24.94
CA PHE A 522 3.84 17.57 -25.88
C PHE A 522 4.89 16.68 -25.25
N SER A 523 5.25 16.88 -23.99
CA SER A 523 6.10 15.95 -23.27
C SER A 523 5.35 14.62 -23.08
N ARG A 524 6.10 13.54 -23.04
CA ARG A 524 5.56 12.18 -22.84
C ARG A 524 5.20 11.97 -21.37
N SER A 525 4.37 12.85 -20.82
CA SER A 525 3.98 12.82 -19.42
C SER A 525 2.52 12.41 -19.26
N GLY A 526 2.25 11.56 -18.30
CA GLY A 526 0.89 11.24 -17.88
C GLY A 526 0.27 12.29 -16.95
N LEU A 527 0.98 13.40 -16.68
CA LEU A 527 0.55 14.44 -15.76
C LEU A 527 0.05 15.68 -16.52
N PRO A 528 -1.11 16.26 -16.13
CA PRO A 528 -1.66 17.42 -16.84
C PRO A 528 -0.84 18.69 -16.62
N CYS A 529 -0.80 19.55 -17.64
CA CYS A 529 -0.22 20.88 -17.58
C CYS A 529 -1.28 21.97 -17.35
N ALA A 530 -2.56 21.66 -17.50
CA ALA A 530 -3.67 22.56 -17.21
C ALA A 530 -4.94 21.78 -16.88
N VAL A 531 -5.79 22.39 -16.07
CA VAL A 531 -7.13 21.90 -15.72
C VAL A 531 -8.12 23.04 -15.93
N GLU A 532 -9.22 22.73 -16.63
CA GLU A 532 -10.30 23.67 -16.91
C GLU A 532 -11.59 23.15 -16.28
N ASP A 533 -12.27 23.99 -15.50
CA ASP A 533 -13.55 23.65 -14.88
C ASP A 533 -14.74 23.92 -15.82
N GLY A 534 -15.96 23.62 -15.36
CA GLY A 534 -17.18 23.79 -16.12
C GLY A 534 -17.53 25.24 -16.48
N THR A 535 -16.88 26.23 -15.85
CA THR A 535 -17.06 27.65 -16.16
C THR A 535 -16.09 28.15 -17.23
N GLY A 536 -15.21 27.28 -17.72
CA GLY A 536 -14.17 27.64 -18.69
C GLY A 536 -12.94 28.27 -18.06
N VAL A 537 -12.85 28.28 -16.74
CA VAL A 537 -11.70 28.83 -16.01
C VAL A 537 -10.58 27.82 -16.00
N ARG A 538 -9.41 28.24 -16.49
CA ARG A 538 -8.23 27.37 -16.64
C ARG A 538 -7.19 27.67 -15.58
N ARG A 539 -6.71 26.59 -14.93
CA ARG A 539 -5.57 26.60 -14.01
C ARG A 539 -4.39 25.95 -14.71
N ARG A 540 -3.22 26.58 -14.64
CA ARG A 540 -2.02 26.10 -15.32
C ARG A 540 -1.03 25.50 -14.33
N ILE A 541 -0.38 24.42 -14.73
CA ILE A 541 0.55 23.65 -13.92
C ILE A 541 1.86 23.51 -14.70
N THR A 542 2.96 23.97 -14.11
CA THR A 542 4.31 23.74 -14.63
C THR A 542 4.99 22.74 -13.69
N ARG A 543 5.67 21.75 -14.28
CA ARG A 543 6.33 20.69 -13.51
C ARG A 543 7.81 20.62 -13.84
N ASN A 544 8.62 20.20 -12.86
CA ASN A 544 10.01 19.89 -13.09
C ASN A 544 10.14 18.49 -13.75
N ARG A 545 11.38 18.07 -14.04
CA ARG A 545 11.65 16.79 -14.67
C ARG A 545 11.19 15.57 -13.85
N TYR A 546 10.99 15.75 -12.53
CA TYR A 546 10.51 14.71 -11.62
C TYR A 546 8.98 14.69 -11.49
N GLY A 547 8.29 15.53 -12.26
CA GLY A 547 6.83 15.62 -12.18
C GLY A 547 6.31 16.43 -11.00
N GLN A 548 7.18 17.03 -10.21
CA GLN A 548 6.79 17.86 -9.07
C GLN A 548 6.30 19.22 -9.55
N LEU A 549 5.34 19.78 -8.80
CA LEU A 549 4.75 21.06 -9.07
C LEU A 549 5.80 22.18 -8.95
N LEU A 550 6.18 22.79 -10.07
CA LEU A 550 7.14 23.89 -10.12
C LEU A 550 6.43 25.25 -10.01
N ALA A 551 5.30 25.40 -10.71
CA ALA A 551 4.48 26.59 -10.67
C ALA A 551 3.01 26.22 -10.87
N PHE A 552 2.14 26.94 -10.17
CA PHE A 552 0.69 26.82 -10.29
C PHE A 552 0.10 28.21 -10.49
N THR A 553 -0.62 28.41 -11.61
CA THR A 553 -1.33 29.64 -11.89
C THR A 553 -2.82 29.41 -11.70
N ASP A 554 -3.43 30.13 -10.77
CA ASP A 554 -4.87 30.00 -10.47
C ASP A 554 -5.75 30.71 -11.50
N CYS A 555 -7.04 30.69 -11.26
CA CYS A 555 -8.05 31.29 -12.14
C CYS A 555 -7.94 32.84 -12.23
N SER A 556 -7.34 33.47 -11.25
CA SER A 556 -7.13 34.92 -11.20
C SER A 556 -5.83 35.37 -11.86
N GLY A 557 -5.04 34.42 -12.36
CA GLY A 557 -3.72 34.67 -12.96
C GLY A 557 -2.58 34.76 -11.96
N TYR A 558 -2.83 34.53 -10.67
CA TYR A 558 -1.79 34.50 -9.65
C TYR A 558 -0.97 33.22 -9.74
N THR A 559 0.36 33.36 -9.73
CA THR A 559 1.28 32.25 -9.83
C THR A 559 1.97 31.99 -8.50
N THR A 560 1.91 30.75 -8.05
CA THR A 560 2.67 30.24 -6.91
C THR A 560 3.80 29.35 -7.45
N ARG A 561 5.02 29.54 -6.95
CA ARG A 561 6.20 28.77 -7.32
C ARG A 561 6.73 27.96 -6.16
N TYR A 562 7.30 26.82 -6.49
CA TYR A 562 7.76 25.83 -5.50
C TYR A 562 9.19 25.42 -5.77
N GLU A 563 9.97 25.21 -4.72
CA GLU A 563 11.32 24.71 -4.79
C GLU A 563 11.46 23.44 -3.94
N TYR A 564 12.29 22.51 -4.40
CA TYR A 564 12.52 21.22 -3.79
C TYR A 564 14.01 20.95 -3.59
N ASP A 565 14.35 20.14 -2.60
CA ASP A 565 15.69 19.62 -2.42
C ASP A 565 15.93 18.34 -3.24
N GLN A 566 17.12 17.78 -3.14
CA GLN A 566 17.53 16.56 -3.84
C GLN A 566 16.66 15.36 -3.48
N TYR A 567 16.06 15.33 -2.30
CA TYR A 567 15.22 14.24 -1.82
C TYR A 567 13.73 14.43 -2.14
N GLY A 568 13.40 15.44 -2.94
CA GLY A 568 12.02 15.74 -3.33
C GLY A 568 11.21 16.45 -2.26
N GLN A 569 11.86 16.97 -1.21
CA GLN A 569 11.19 17.70 -0.13
C GLN A 569 10.98 19.15 -0.53
N GLN A 570 9.81 19.70 -0.26
CA GLN A 570 9.47 21.08 -0.58
C GLN A 570 10.16 22.04 0.40
N ILE A 571 11.11 22.83 -0.08
CA ILE A 571 11.90 23.75 0.75
C ILE A 571 11.43 25.20 0.69
N ALA A 572 10.69 25.59 -0.34
CA ALA A 572 10.19 26.96 -0.48
C ALA A 572 8.88 27.00 -1.27
N VAL A 573 8.02 27.95 -0.89
CA VAL A 573 6.81 28.33 -1.61
C VAL A 573 6.81 29.83 -1.79
N HIS A 574 6.77 30.29 -3.05
CA HIS A 574 6.79 31.70 -3.41
C HIS A 574 5.43 32.10 -3.99
N ARG A 575 4.72 32.96 -3.28
CA ARG A 575 3.44 33.52 -3.74
C ARG A 575 3.67 34.91 -4.32
N GLU A 576 2.64 35.46 -4.92
CA GLU A 576 2.63 36.85 -5.41
C GLU A 576 3.03 37.85 -4.32
N GLU A 577 3.54 39.02 -4.75
CA GLU A 577 3.94 40.12 -3.87
C GLU A 577 5.12 39.80 -2.92
N GLY A 578 5.95 38.81 -3.29
CA GLY A 578 7.11 38.43 -2.51
C GLY A 578 6.79 37.70 -1.22
N ILE A 579 5.59 37.14 -1.08
CA ILE A 579 5.20 36.31 0.06
C ILE A 579 5.82 34.93 -0.11
N SER A 580 6.88 34.66 0.62
CA SER A 580 7.61 33.40 0.55
C SER A 580 7.63 32.70 1.90
N THR A 581 7.46 31.38 1.88
CA THR A 581 7.60 30.52 3.05
C THR A 581 8.69 29.50 2.80
N TYR A 582 9.44 29.14 3.85
CA TYR A 582 10.58 28.24 3.76
C TYR A 582 10.43 27.09 4.75
N SER A 583 10.85 25.92 4.34
CA SER A 583 10.80 24.71 5.18
C SER A 583 12.17 24.04 5.22
N SER A 584 12.57 23.54 6.38
CA SER A 584 13.81 22.79 6.58
C SER A 584 13.51 21.42 7.16
N TYR A 585 14.31 20.43 6.78
CA TYR A 585 14.11 19.03 7.16
C TYR A 585 15.39 18.46 7.79
N ASN A 586 15.20 17.51 8.70
CA ASN A 586 16.32 16.74 9.24
C ASN A 586 16.68 15.59 8.28
N PRO A 587 17.79 14.86 8.52
CA PRO A 587 18.18 13.72 7.67
C PRO A 587 17.18 12.58 7.63
N ARG A 588 16.25 12.49 8.58
CA ARG A 588 15.13 11.53 8.56
C ARG A 588 13.98 11.96 7.65
N GLY A 589 14.05 13.15 7.05
CA GLY A 589 12.99 13.69 6.21
C GLY A 589 11.84 14.35 6.99
N GLN A 590 12.02 14.65 8.27
CA GLN A 590 11.02 15.30 9.11
C GLN A 590 11.17 16.81 9.08
N LEU A 591 10.05 17.54 8.99
CA LEU A 591 10.03 19.00 9.02
C LEU A 591 10.45 19.53 10.39
N ILE A 592 11.55 20.24 10.46
CA ILE A 592 12.08 20.78 11.72
C ILE A 592 11.86 22.29 11.86
N SER A 593 11.67 23.02 10.76
CA SER A 593 11.51 24.45 10.78
C SER A 593 10.66 24.92 9.61
N ARG A 594 9.82 25.90 9.87
CA ARG A 594 9.07 26.63 8.86
C ARG A 594 9.12 28.12 9.14
N LYS A 595 9.58 28.89 8.15
CA LYS A 595 9.60 30.35 8.20
C LYS A 595 8.50 30.95 7.36
N ASP A 596 7.75 31.88 7.92
CA ASP A 596 6.72 32.62 7.19
C ASP A 596 7.33 33.81 6.39
N ALA A 597 6.48 34.58 5.72
CA ALA A 597 6.90 35.69 4.88
C ALA A 597 7.60 36.81 5.65
N GLN A 598 7.39 36.94 6.95
CA GLN A 598 8.04 37.92 7.81
C GLN A 598 9.30 37.34 8.49
N GLY A 599 9.72 36.14 8.14
CA GLY A 599 10.87 35.47 8.73
C GLY A 599 10.61 34.87 10.12
N ARG A 600 9.35 34.82 10.57
CA ARG A 600 9.00 34.21 11.85
C ARG A 600 9.08 32.70 11.71
N GLU A 601 9.73 32.06 12.65
CA GLU A 601 10.05 30.63 12.59
C GLU A 601 9.21 29.83 13.57
N THR A 602 8.59 28.77 13.05
CA THR A 602 7.97 27.70 13.83
C THR A 602 8.89 26.49 13.79
N ARG A 603 9.18 25.89 14.94
CA ARG A 603 10.06 24.72 15.08
C ARG A 603 9.30 23.50 15.49
N TYR A 604 9.77 22.34 15.07
CA TYR A 604 9.16 21.04 15.33
C TYR A 604 10.17 20.07 15.90
N GLU A 605 9.77 19.32 16.93
CA GLU A 605 10.60 18.31 17.58
C GLU A 605 9.89 16.94 17.49
N TYR A 606 10.68 15.88 17.38
CA TYR A 606 10.20 14.53 17.20
C TYR A 606 10.83 13.54 18.17
N SER A 607 10.09 12.47 18.50
CA SER A 607 10.61 11.34 19.26
C SER A 607 11.45 10.43 18.36
N ALA A 608 12.14 9.46 18.98
CA ALA A 608 12.86 8.41 18.25
C ALA A 608 11.94 7.59 17.31
N ALA A 609 10.66 7.48 17.65
CA ALA A 609 9.65 6.78 16.84
C ALA A 609 9.09 7.66 15.70
N GLY A 610 9.46 8.93 15.63
CA GLY A 610 8.99 9.88 14.62
C GLY A 610 7.69 10.60 14.99
N ASP A 611 7.24 10.52 16.24
CA ASP A 611 6.06 11.25 16.70
C ASP A 611 6.42 12.72 16.95
N LEU A 612 5.54 13.64 16.55
CA LEU A 612 5.72 15.08 16.79
C LEU A 612 5.50 15.36 18.29
N THR A 613 6.59 15.62 19.02
CA THR A 613 6.55 15.83 20.48
C THR A 613 6.35 17.28 20.86
N ALA A 614 6.77 18.23 20.04
CA ALA A 614 6.62 19.64 20.31
C ALA A 614 6.54 20.50 19.08
N THR A 615 5.77 21.57 19.16
CA THR A 615 5.74 22.68 18.21
C THR A 615 6.05 23.94 18.98
N ILE A 616 7.07 24.70 18.51
CA ILE A 616 7.50 25.95 19.14
C ILE A 616 7.12 27.07 18.19
N SER A 617 6.19 27.92 18.61
CA SER A 617 5.75 29.08 17.82
C SER A 617 6.80 30.17 17.78
N PRO A 618 6.69 31.15 16.83
CA PRO A 618 7.68 32.24 16.72
C PRO A 618 7.87 33.10 17.96
N ASP A 619 6.85 33.17 18.83
CA ASP A 619 6.91 33.87 20.10
C ASP A 619 7.52 33.04 21.25
N GLY A 620 8.01 31.84 20.95
CA GLY A 620 8.62 30.94 21.90
C GLY A 620 7.66 30.06 22.70
N LYS A 621 6.36 30.16 22.44
CA LYS A 621 5.36 29.28 23.12
C LYS A 621 5.50 27.85 22.61
N ARG A 622 5.56 26.93 23.56
CA ARG A 622 5.72 25.51 23.30
C ARG A 622 4.41 24.75 23.49
N SER A 623 3.98 24.07 22.45
CA SER A 623 2.91 23.06 22.53
C SER A 623 3.56 21.69 22.53
N ALA A 624 3.30 20.88 23.54
CA ALA A 624 3.91 19.57 23.70
C ALA A 624 2.86 18.46 23.69
N THR A 625 3.19 17.36 23.05
CA THR A 625 2.37 16.15 23.03
C THR A 625 3.18 14.98 23.52
N GLU A 626 2.67 14.26 24.51
CA GLU A 626 3.22 13.00 24.98
C GLU A 626 2.49 11.84 24.33
N TYR A 627 3.22 10.80 24.00
CA TYR A 627 2.70 9.62 23.33
C TYR A 627 2.93 8.37 24.19
N ASP A 628 2.04 7.40 24.09
CA ASP A 628 2.30 6.09 24.64
C ASP A 628 3.28 5.31 23.74
N LYS A 629 3.67 4.12 24.14
CA LYS A 629 4.63 3.28 23.41
C LYS A 629 4.14 2.86 22.02
N ARG A 630 2.84 2.94 21.77
CA ARG A 630 2.25 2.64 20.44
C ARG A 630 2.09 3.87 19.56
N GLY A 631 2.48 5.05 20.03
CA GLY A 631 2.39 6.29 19.26
C GLY A 631 1.02 6.97 19.32
N ARG A 632 0.18 6.63 20.29
CA ARG A 632 -1.09 7.32 20.52
C ARG A 632 -0.85 8.51 21.46
N PRO A 633 -1.39 9.71 21.15
CA PRO A 633 -1.24 10.85 22.05
C PRO A 633 -1.97 10.59 23.38
N VAL A 634 -1.26 10.78 24.49
CA VAL A 634 -1.82 10.61 25.86
C VAL A 634 -1.95 11.92 26.61
N SER A 635 -1.20 12.96 26.21
CA SER A 635 -1.38 14.30 26.76
C SER A 635 -0.97 15.37 25.74
N VAL A 636 -1.66 16.49 25.76
CA VAL A 636 -1.35 17.69 24.99
C VAL A 636 -1.31 18.87 25.92
N THR A 637 -0.19 19.59 25.94
CA THR A 637 0.03 20.79 26.77
C THR A 637 0.19 22.01 25.88
N GLU A 638 -0.68 22.99 26.07
CA GLU A 638 -0.65 24.28 25.37
C GLU A 638 -0.85 25.41 26.38
N GLY A 639 0.04 26.40 26.39
CA GLY A 639 -0.07 27.53 27.30
C GLY A 639 -0.10 27.15 28.80
N GLY A 640 0.57 26.07 29.17
CA GLY A 640 0.58 25.56 30.53
C GLY A 640 -0.65 24.75 30.95
N LEU A 641 -1.63 24.57 30.04
CA LEU A 641 -2.83 23.78 30.23
C LEU A 641 -2.70 22.43 29.57
N THR A 642 -3.03 21.36 30.29
CA THR A 642 -2.87 19.98 29.83
C THR A 642 -4.21 19.26 29.69
N ARG A 643 -4.40 18.63 28.54
CA ARG A 643 -5.49 17.68 28.26
C ARG A 643 -4.89 16.28 28.18
N SER A 644 -5.59 15.27 28.68
CA SER A 644 -5.13 13.89 28.67
C SER A 644 -6.13 12.96 28.01
N MET A 645 -5.61 11.87 27.45
CA MET A 645 -6.39 10.84 26.76
C MET A 645 -5.95 9.46 27.24
N GLY A 646 -6.92 8.60 27.52
CA GLY A 646 -6.67 7.19 27.85
C GLY A 646 -7.29 6.27 26.80
N TYR A 647 -6.65 5.13 26.59
CA TYR A 647 -7.04 4.16 25.58
C TYR A 647 -7.16 2.76 26.18
N ASP A 648 -8.01 1.93 25.57
CA ASP A 648 -8.01 0.50 25.84
C ASP A 648 -7.01 -0.24 24.92
N ALA A 649 -6.90 -1.55 25.08
CA ALA A 649 -5.99 -2.36 24.27
C ALA A 649 -6.31 -2.34 22.76
N ALA A 650 -7.57 -2.10 22.39
CA ALA A 650 -7.99 -1.97 21.01
C ALA A 650 -7.66 -0.58 20.39
N GLY A 651 -7.07 0.33 21.17
CA GLY A 651 -6.73 1.67 20.72
C GLY A 651 -7.92 2.64 20.70
N ARG A 652 -9.01 2.29 21.35
CA ARG A 652 -10.19 3.14 21.46
C ARG A 652 -10.04 4.08 22.63
N ILE A 653 -10.47 5.35 22.47
CA ILE A 653 -10.45 6.33 23.56
C ILE A 653 -11.48 5.90 24.61
N THR A 654 -11.06 5.75 25.87
CA THR A 654 -11.93 5.41 26.99
C THR A 654 -12.12 6.57 27.96
N VAL A 655 -11.17 7.49 28.03
CA VAL A 655 -11.20 8.64 28.92
C VAL A 655 -10.59 9.86 28.23
N LEU A 656 -11.25 11.00 28.34
CA LEU A 656 -10.69 12.32 28.05
C LEU A 656 -10.68 13.13 29.32
N THR A 657 -9.58 13.79 29.63
CA THR A 657 -9.47 14.71 30.77
C THR A 657 -9.17 16.10 30.23
N ASN A 658 -10.01 17.08 30.53
CA ASN A 658 -9.80 18.45 30.12
C ASN A 658 -8.84 19.21 31.05
N GLU A 659 -8.60 20.48 30.76
CA GLU A 659 -7.61 21.31 31.48
C GLU A 659 -7.96 21.55 32.94
N ASN A 660 -9.22 21.46 33.34
CA ASN A 660 -9.66 21.63 34.75
C ASN A 660 -9.79 20.30 35.49
N GLY A 661 -9.40 19.18 34.90
CA GLY A 661 -9.47 17.86 35.49
C GLY A 661 -10.79 17.13 35.34
N SER A 662 -11.80 17.71 34.70
CA SER A 662 -13.07 17.03 34.38
C SER A 662 -12.84 15.92 33.36
N GLN A 663 -13.56 14.81 33.51
CA GLN A 663 -13.39 13.64 32.68
C GLN A 663 -14.65 13.35 31.85
N SER A 664 -14.42 12.92 30.62
CA SER A 664 -15.43 12.28 29.76
C SER A 664 -15.01 10.83 29.54
N THR A 665 -15.95 9.89 29.66
CA THR A 665 -15.69 8.46 29.53
C THR A 665 -16.49 7.86 28.37
N PHE A 666 -15.94 6.79 27.78
CA PHE A 666 -16.51 6.16 26.59
C PHE A 666 -16.51 4.65 26.75
N ARG A 667 -17.59 4.02 26.32
CA ARG A 667 -17.71 2.55 26.26
C ARG A 667 -18.10 2.11 24.85
N TYR A 668 -17.68 0.92 24.49
CA TYR A 668 -17.83 0.37 23.15
C TYR A 668 -18.42 -1.02 23.19
N ASP A 669 -19.09 -1.41 22.11
CA ASP A 669 -19.53 -2.78 21.89
C ASP A 669 -18.39 -3.64 21.31
N PRO A 670 -18.58 -4.97 21.15
CA PRO A 670 -17.53 -5.85 20.63
C PRO A 670 -17.10 -5.58 19.19
N VAL A 671 -17.84 -4.77 18.45
CA VAL A 671 -17.51 -4.38 17.06
C VAL A 671 -17.10 -2.91 16.94
N ASP A 672 -16.58 -2.33 18.03
CA ASP A 672 -15.97 -0.99 18.10
C ASP A 672 -16.94 0.18 17.93
N ARG A 673 -18.25 -0.02 18.14
CA ARG A 673 -19.23 1.07 18.10
C ARG A 673 -19.40 1.68 19.49
N LEU A 674 -19.49 3.02 19.56
CA LEU A 674 -19.70 3.74 20.81
C LEU A 674 -21.11 3.45 21.36
N THR A 675 -21.18 2.87 22.56
CA THR A 675 -22.46 2.53 23.23
C THR A 675 -22.82 3.47 24.36
N GLU A 676 -21.85 4.06 25.03
CA GLU A 676 -22.08 5.00 26.11
C GLU A 676 -21.01 6.07 26.13
N GLN A 677 -21.42 7.28 26.38
CA GLN A 677 -20.54 8.42 26.62
C GLN A 677 -21.04 9.19 27.84
N ARG A 678 -20.14 9.43 28.79
CA ARG A 678 -20.38 10.34 29.90
C ARG A 678 -19.57 11.60 29.66
N GLY A 679 -20.26 12.75 29.52
CA GLY A 679 -19.62 14.02 29.23
C GLY A 679 -18.91 14.64 30.44
N PHE A 680 -18.17 15.71 30.20
CA PHE A 680 -17.47 16.48 31.26
C PHE A 680 -18.41 17.05 32.34
N ASP A 681 -19.65 17.30 31.96
CA ASP A 681 -20.73 17.79 32.85
C ASP A 681 -21.41 16.65 33.60
N GLY A 682 -21.00 15.41 33.43
CA GLY A 682 -21.58 14.23 34.04
C GLY A 682 -22.82 13.67 33.36
N ARG A 683 -23.28 14.27 32.25
CA ARG A 683 -24.42 13.77 31.48
C ARG A 683 -24.04 12.49 30.78
N THR A 684 -24.93 11.51 30.80
CA THR A 684 -24.74 10.21 30.17
C THR A 684 -25.59 10.11 28.92
N GLN A 685 -24.94 9.74 27.81
CA GLN A 685 -25.59 9.44 26.53
C GLN A 685 -25.36 7.96 26.19
N ARG A 686 -26.40 7.28 25.72
CA ARG A 686 -26.34 5.89 25.31
C ARG A 686 -26.80 5.75 23.86
N TYR A 687 -26.19 4.82 23.14
CA TYR A 687 -26.41 4.63 21.70
C TYR A 687 -26.71 3.17 21.41
N HIS A 688 -27.67 2.95 20.50
CA HIS A 688 -28.02 1.63 19.99
C HIS A 688 -27.96 1.66 18.47
N TYR A 689 -27.56 0.53 17.90
CA TYR A 689 -27.33 0.39 16.47
C TYR A 689 -28.13 -0.78 15.90
N ASP A 690 -28.47 -0.73 14.62
CA ASP A 690 -29.02 -1.85 13.91
C ASP A 690 -27.90 -2.85 13.52
N LEU A 691 -28.27 -3.96 12.90
CA LEU A 691 -27.33 -5.00 12.49
C LEU A 691 -26.31 -4.50 11.44
N THR A 692 -26.62 -3.42 10.73
CA THR A 692 -25.72 -2.83 9.72
C THR A 692 -24.84 -1.71 10.25
N GLY A 693 -24.97 -1.38 11.53
CA GLY A 693 -24.14 -0.37 12.22
C GLY A 693 -24.71 1.05 12.16
N LYS A 694 -25.96 1.24 11.70
CA LYS A 694 -26.62 2.54 11.73
C LYS A 694 -27.15 2.84 13.11
N LEU A 695 -27.00 4.09 13.57
CA LEU A 695 -27.57 4.55 14.84
C LEU A 695 -29.10 4.55 14.74
N THR A 696 -29.75 3.77 15.59
CA THR A 696 -31.22 3.65 15.64
C THR A 696 -31.82 4.35 16.84
N GLN A 697 -31.04 4.47 17.94
CA GLN A 697 -31.53 5.09 19.17
C GLN A 697 -30.39 5.79 19.90
N SER A 698 -30.66 6.96 20.44
CA SER A 698 -29.85 7.58 21.47
C SER A 698 -30.70 7.94 22.68
N GLU A 699 -30.09 7.87 23.87
CA GLU A 699 -30.71 8.28 25.14
C GLU A 699 -29.81 9.31 25.80
N ASP A 700 -30.40 10.47 26.16
CA ASP A 700 -29.72 11.55 26.85
C ASP A 700 -30.59 12.00 28.03
N GLU A 701 -30.21 11.60 29.25
CA GLU A 701 -30.91 11.96 30.49
C GLU A 701 -32.42 11.69 30.45
N GLY A 702 -32.81 10.52 29.94
CA GLY A 702 -34.22 10.12 29.80
C GLY A 702 -34.90 10.58 28.54
N LEU A 703 -34.23 11.36 27.71
CA LEU A 703 -34.72 11.76 26.39
C LEU A 703 -34.32 10.71 25.37
N ILE A 704 -35.30 9.97 24.87
CA ILE A 704 -35.07 8.87 23.90
C ILE A 704 -35.36 9.39 22.49
N THR A 705 -34.31 9.37 21.66
CA THR A 705 -34.41 9.75 20.24
C THR A 705 -34.29 8.50 19.39
N LEU A 706 -35.24 8.28 18.48
CA LEU A 706 -35.23 7.18 17.52
C LEU A 706 -35.05 7.73 16.11
N TRP A 707 -34.17 7.08 15.33
CA TRP A 707 -33.97 7.35 13.92
C TRP A 707 -34.49 6.21 13.08
N HIS A 708 -35.21 6.54 12.00
CA HIS A 708 -35.75 5.60 11.05
C HIS A 708 -35.09 5.79 9.69
N TYR A 709 -34.87 4.71 8.98
CA TYR A 709 -34.21 4.69 7.69
C TYR A 709 -35.08 4.04 6.63
N ASP A 710 -34.94 4.45 5.37
CA ASP A 710 -35.56 3.80 4.23
C ASP A 710 -34.69 2.60 3.74
N ALA A 711 -35.16 1.94 2.68
CA ALA A 711 -34.44 0.80 2.08
C ALA A 711 -33.10 1.18 1.46
N SER A 712 -32.86 2.49 1.24
CA SER A 712 -31.61 3.02 0.73
C SER A 712 -30.68 3.58 1.82
N ASP A 713 -30.95 3.25 3.08
CA ASP A 713 -30.19 3.67 4.27
C ASP A 713 -30.17 5.18 4.53
N ARG A 714 -31.19 5.89 4.04
CA ARG A 714 -31.36 7.33 4.27
C ARG A 714 -32.28 7.56 5.45
N ILE A 715 -31.98 8.57 6.28
CA ILE A 715 -32.83 8.96 7.40
C ILE A 715 -34.16 9.47 6.84
N THR A 716 -35.27 8.93 7.33
CA THR A 716 -36.61 9.34 6.95
C THR A 716 -37.35 10.06 8.06
N ARG A 717 -37.09 9.71 9.31
CA ARG A 717 -37.82 10.24 10.46
C ARG A 717 -36.95 10.17 11.72
N ARG A 718 -37.11 11.18 12.55
CA ARG A 718 -36.59 11.21 13.92
C ARG A 718 -37.77 11.44 14.88
N THR A 719 -37.86 10.64 15.93
CA THR A 719 -38.84 10.83 17.01
C THR A 719 -38.10 11.10 18.32
N VAL A 720 -38.73 11.91 19.19
CA VAL A 720 -38.21 12.20 20.51
C VAL A 720 -39.29 11.81 21.53
N ASN A 721 -38.99 10.88 22.44
CA ASN A 721 -39.95 10.32 23.38
C ASN A 721 -41.25 9.83 22.76
N GLY A 722 -41.17 9.29 21.54
CA GLY A 722 -42.30 8.77 20.78
C GLY A 722 -43.02 9.82 19.90
N ASP A 723 -42.75 11.10 20.10
CA ASP A 723 -43.35 12.16 19.29
C ASP A 723 -42.50 12.46 18.05
N PRO A 724 -43.11 12.57 16.85
CA PRO A 724 -42.36 12.96 15.67
C PRO A 724 -41.70 14.33 15.83
N ALA A 725 -40.39 14.40 15.59
CA ALA A 725 -39.64 15.66 15.67
C ALA A 725 -39.25 16.18 14.29
N GLU A 726 -38.76 15.30 13.42
CA GLU A 726 -38.32 15.67 12.07
C GLU A 726 -38.66 14.55 11.07
N GLN A 727 -38.90 14.97 9.83
CA GLN A 727 -39.06 14.07 8.69
C GLN A 727 -38.24 14.58 7.53
N TRP A 728 -37.59 13.63 6.81
CA TRP A 728 -36.75 13.88 5.64
C TRP A 728 -37.44 13.29 4.41
N GLN A 729 -37.50 14.05 3.33
CA GLN A 729 -37.98 13.59 2.05
C GLN A 729 -36.93 13.75 0.98
N TYR A 730 -36.90 12.80 0.05
CA TYR A 730 -35.92 12.73 -1.02
C TYR A 730 -36.62 12.66 -2.36
N ASP A 731 -35.97 13.21 -3.41
CA ASP A 731 -36.45 13.10 -4.78
C ASP A 731 -36.05 11.75 -5.41
N GLU A 732 -36.45 11.57 -6.66
CA GLU A 732 -36.09 10.35 -7.44
C GLU A 732 -34.58 10.13 -7.61
N HIS A 733 -33.78 11.20 -7.50
CA HIS A 733 -32.33 11.17 -7.58
C HIS A 733 -31.66 10.87 -6.24
N GLY A 734 -32.42 10.80 -5.16
CA GLY A 734 -31.89 10.59 -3.81
C GLY A 734 -31.40 11.86 -3.12
N TRP A 735 -31.74 13.03 -3.68
CA TRP A 735 -31.39 14.31 -3.07
C TRP A 735 -32.43 14.72 -2.05
N LEU A 736 -31.96 15.27 -0.94
CA LEU A 736 -32.85 15.78 0.10
C LEU A 736 -33.65 17.00 -0.43
N THR A 737 -34.96 16.87 -0.42
CA THR A 737 -35.86 17.93 -0.89
C THR A 737 -36.50 18.71 0.24
N THR A 738 -36.76 18.06 1.37
CA THR A 738 -37.49 18.68 2.48
C THR A 738 -37.06 18.07 3.81
N ILE A 739 -36.87 18.96 4.78
CA ILE A 739 -36.81 18.61 6.21
C ILE A 739 -38.00 19.32 6.87
N SER A 740 -38.89 18.54 7.49
CA SER A 740 -40.06 19.07 8.20
C SER A 740 -39.85 18.92 9.69
N HIS A 741 -39.98 20.02 10.43
CA HIS A 741 -40.01 20.03 11.89
C HIS A 741 -41.46 20.08 12.37
N THR A 742 -41.84 19.24 13.31
CA THR A 742 -43.22 19.11 13.77
C THR A 742 -43.62 20.18 14.79
N SER A 743 -42.68 20.83 15.45
CA SER A 743 -42.97 21.84 16.48
C SER A 743 -43.39 23.21 15.94
N ASP A 744 -42.97 23.58 14.69
CA ASP A 744 -43.17 24.96 14.17
C ASP A 744 -43.72 25.03 12.75
N GLY A 745 -44.03 23.92 12.11
CA GLY A 745 -44.54 23.92 10.72
C GLY A 745 -43.56 24.48 9.68
N HIS A 746 -42.30 24.70 10.04
CA HIS A 746 -41.30 25.22 9.11
C HIS A 746 -40.76 24.09 8.20
N ARG A 747 -40.86 24.31 6.91
CA ARG A 747 -40.24 23.52 5.86
C ARG A 747 -39.00 24.26 5.38
N VAL A 748 -37.86 23.58 5.40
CA VAL A 748 -36.62 24.11 4.83
C VAL A 748 -36.34 23.39 3.51
#